data_28755bc459bf6fb0098f0e92ebfb13e6
#
_entry.id   28755bc459bf6fb0098f0e92ebfb13e6
#
_cell.length_a   1.000
_cell.length_b   1.000
_cell.length_c   1.000
_cell.angle_alpha   90.00
_cell.angle_beta   90.00
_cell.angle_gamma   90.00
#
_symmetry.space_group_name_H-M   'P 1'
#
loop_
_entity.id
_entity.type
_entity.pdbx_description
1 polymer ?
#
loop_
_entity_poly.entity_id
_entity_poly.type
_entity_poly.pdbx_seq_one_letter_code
_entity_poly.pdbx_strand_id
1 'polypeptide(L)'
;MTDFLDKHMDEILDNMPDPYNPIEQEIEEECKRMRTFTIRKIVVHDTCDEKILKIIKPGEYVFTDSRYDHFFLEGVTVCSVVGKNGCGKSSLIEILFRMVNNLGAMMLKELDRPAAEMLYFIGGIVADLHFSIGDKQGMLCCTRNTVALEHDGHSFEWNKQDGKCVYRINGEEQQKNEFEVAKNVAAHFFYLISTNYSMQAYIDADYRYETIYSWQPKKDEYGEMLADYEWHREETGSWINSVFHKNDGYMCPIVLNPYRNSGQIDMAKEAHLTTNRLCALLLQSKNEYQIVEGYRLVHIIYRFNQRYLLEKFDRQVLRDIPVESVSGKFLYAYVQDNSYAKAILDGYGIDASRKMNYIELTLRLYLVYKTFSIANKYPQYSYFKPLGSVNNAFKNNSNKQELQLVKELAEMINERNTHIELKIHQTIDLIRRLDNFEDKKVFERALAYEEICGMLGVDTNCESVMDRYNTLPPPLFQPTIYLIKDEVYKGIMESNLEENEKKALLAKNTITLSELSSGERQFIYTTSTLLYHSFNILSIPQAERVAYRNLCMVLEEVEICFHPEYQRTFINSLLKLMERTKLNKGFRIFVIVVTHSPFVLSDMPKGNILYLDNGKNVTSEKHLNTFGANVNELLCQSFFLSGGFMGEFAKQRIESLVNYLKSDKPNEEWNAENAKELIELVGDEVIQYQLRQLYAAKFGGSESYRNWIASEARRLGMGV
;
A
#
# COMPACT_ATOMS: atom_id res chain seq x y z
N MET A 1 -26.17 16.87 -30.36
CA MET A 1 -25.12 17.36 -29.40
C MET A 1 -24.80 18.82 -29.66
N THR A 2 -24.66 19.27 -30.89
CA THR A 2 -24.54 20.69 -31.28
C THR A 2 -25.78 21.52 -30.91
N ASP A 3 -27.00 21.05 -31.18
CA ASP A 3 -28.26 21.74 -30.82
C ASP A 3 -28.55 21.87 -29.33
N PHE A 4 -27.94 21.01 -28.48
CA PHE A 4 -28.07 21.08 -27.02
C PHE A 4 -27.09 22.10 -26.43
N LEU A 5 -25.91 22.19 -27.01
CA LEU A 5 -24.89 23.16 -26.57
C LEU A 5 -25.30 24.59 -26.96
N ASP A 6 -25.84 24.80 -28.18
CA ASP A 6 -26.29 26.13 -28.62
C ASP A 6 -27.51 26.66 -27.83
N LYS A 7 -28.33 25.79 -27.25
CA LYS A 7 -29.55 26.17 -26.51
C LYS A 7 -29.27 26.47 -25.02
N HIS A 8 -28.15 26.01 -24.45
CA HIS A 8 -27.83 26.15 -23.04
C HIS A 8 -26.48 26.85 -22.84
N MET A 9 -25.87 27.38 -23.88
CA MET A 9 -24.59 28.06 -23.83
C MET A 9 -24.67 29.31 -22.92
N ASP A 10 -25.74 30.07 -22.98
CA ASP A 10 -25.94 31.28 -22.16
C ASP A 10 -26.12 30.92 -20.67
N GLU A 11 -26.83 29.82 -20.34
CA GLU A 11 -26.96 29.32 -18.95
C GLU A 11 -25.65 28.72 -18.41
N ILE A 12 -24.83 28.13 -19.28
CA ILE A 12 -23.53 27.58 -18.92
C ILE A 12 -22.51 28.71 -18.71
N LEU A 13 -22.56 29.76 -19.53
CA LEU A 13 -21.71 30.92 -19.42
C LEU A 13 -22.05 31.80 -18.22
N ASP A 14 -23.34 31.95 -17.88
CA ASP A 14 -23.79 32.70 -16.68
C ASP A 14 -23.47 31.99 -15.34
N ASN A 15 -23.25 30.66 -15.38
CA ASN A 15 -22.88 29.87 -14.19
C ASN A 15 -21.39 29.47 -14.15
N MET A 16 -20.60 29.88 -15.13
CA MET A 16 -19.14 29.74 -15.02
C MET A 16 -18.60 30.83 -14.10
N PRO A 17 -17.79 30.48 -13.08
CA PRO A 17 -17.07 31.48 -12.31
C PRO A 17 -16.22 32.31 -13.27
N ASP A 18 -16.24 33.61 -13.12
CA ASP A 18 -15.47 34.55 -13.96
C ASP A 18 -13.98 34.18 -13.88
N PRO A 19 -13.37 33.64 -14.96
CA PRO A 19 -11.97 33.20 -14.92
C PRO A 19 -10.98 34.37 -14.72
N TYR A 20 -11.48 35.61 -14.67
CA TYR A 20 -10.72 36.82 -14.42
C TYR A 20 -11.06 37.53 -13.12
N ASN A 21 -11.88 36.94 -12.22
CA ASN A 21 -12.11 37.52 -10.90
C ASN A 21 -10.92 37.19 -9.97
N PRO A 22 -9.99 38.12 -9.70
CA PRO A 22 -8.80 37.83 -8.90
C PRO A 22 -9.14 37.42 -7.47
N ILE A 23 -10.28 37.81 -6.92
CA ILE A 23 -10.72 37.48 -5.56
C ILE A 23 -11.18 36.01 -5.50
N GLU A 24 -11.94 35.54 -6.50
CA GLU A 24 -12.38 34.14 -6.57
C GLU A 24 -11.21 33.20 -6.83
N GLN A 25 -10.25 33.60 -7.67
CA GLN A 25 -9.03 32.86 -7.88
C GLN A 25 -8.16 32.80 -6.61
N GLU A 26 -8.06 33.90 -5.86
CA GLU A 26 -7.32 33.95 -4.61
C GLU A 26 -7.96 33.07 -3.53
N ILE A 27 -9.28 33.08 -3.43
CA ILE A 27 -10.04 32.18 -2.52
C ILE A 27 -9.89 30.71 -2.94
N GLU A 28 -9.97 30.41 -4.23
CA GLU A 28 -9.80 29.03 -4.73
C GLU A 28 -8.37 28.52 -4.51
N GLU A 29 -7.36 29.37 -4.72
CA GLU A 29 -5.97 29.04 -4.42
C GLU A 29 -5.71 28.85 -2.93
N GLU A 30 -6.32 29.67 -2.08
CA GLU A 30 -6.23 29.53 -0.63
C GLU A 30 -6.91 28.26 -0.13
N CYS A 31 -8.09 27.93 -0.65
CA CYS A 31 -8.76 26.66 -0.40
C CYS A 31 -7.93 25.46 -0.85
N LYS A 32 -7.27 25.54 -2.01
CA LYS A 32 -6.36 24.50 -2.49
C LYS A 32 -5.13 24.37 -1.56
N ARG A 33 -4.53 25.47 -1.11
CA ARG A 33 -3.38 25.47 -0.18
C ARG A 33 -3.74 24.80 1.14
N MET A 34 -4.93 25.03 1.69
CA MET A 34 -5.37 24.40 2.92
C MET A 34 -5.55 22.87 2.82
N ARG A 35 -5.63 22.34 1.60
CA ARG A 35 -5.79 20.90 1.33
C ARG A 35 -4.51 20.15 1.02
N THR A 36 -3.35 20.74 1.25
CA THR A 36 -2.06 20.08 1.00
C THR A 36 -1.43 19.48 2.25
N PHE A 37 -0.71 18.41 2.06
CA PHE A 37 0.25 17.86 3.02
C PHE A 37 1.53 17.48 2.26
N THR A 38 2.68 17.93 2.75
CA THR A 38 3.98 17.66 2.11
C THR A 38 5.09 17.46 3.13
N ILE A 39 5.93 16.48 2.89
CA ILE A 39 7.23 16.38 3.54
C ILE A 39 8.20 17.28 2.77
N ARG A 40 8.79 18.25 3.44
CA ARG A 40 9.70 19.22 2.82
C ARG A 40 11.12 18.70 2.75
N LYS A 41 11.67 18.34 3.88
CA LYS A 41 13.05 17.86 3.99
C LYS A 41 13.28 17.01 5.23
N ILE A 42 14.33 16.20 5.17
CA ILE A 42 14.96 15.58 6.33
C ILE A 42 16.34 16.19 6.48
N VAL A 43 16.67 16.61 7.70
CA VAL A 43 18.02 17.04 8.09
C VAL A 43 18.63 15.96 8.95
N VAL A 44 19.70 15.35 8.47
CA VAL A 44 20.40 14.28 9.19
C VAL A 44 21.65 14.87 9.83
N HIS A 45 21.78 14.71 11.16
CA HIS A 45 22.89 15.27 11.93
C HIS A 45 24.10 14.33 11.96
N ASP A 46 25.28 14.90 12.17
CA ASP A 46 26.55 14.18 12.25
C ASP A 46 26.69 13.27 13.49
N THR A 47 25.86 13.51 14.50
CA THR A 47 25.76 12.70 15.72
C THR A 47 24.84 11.46 15.58
N CYS A 48 24.20 11.29 14.42
CA CYS A 48 23.41 10.07 14.13
C CYS A 48 24.33 8.83 14.07
N ASP A 49 23.84 7.69 14.55
CA ASP A 49 24.62 6.44 14.60
C ASP A 49 24.97 5.97 13.17
N GLU A 50 26.25 5.61 12.94
CA GLU A 50 26.74 5.11 11.66
C GLU A 50 25.98 3.86 11.16
N LYS A 51 25.50 3.01 12.09
CA LYS A 51 24.68 1.82 11.73
C LYS A 51 23.33 2.21 11.11
N ILE A 52 22.76 3.35 11.54
CA ILE A 52 21.52 3.91 10.98
C ILE A 52 21.81 4.63 9.69
N LEU A 53 22.88 5.41 9.64
CA LEU A 53 23.27 6.16 8.44
C LEU A 53 23.58 5.23 7.26
N LYS A 54 24.21 4.09 7.53
CA LYS A 54 24.71 3.20 6.46
C LYS A 54 25.60 4.00 5.50
N ILE A 55 25.13 4.32 4.31
CA ILE A 55 25.82 5.15 3.32
C ILE A 55 25.41 6.62 3.36
N ILE A 56 24.30 6.97 3.98
CA ILE A 56 23.79 8.35 4.06
C ILE A 56 24.81 9.25 4.79
N LYS A 57 25.00 10.45 4.29
CA LYS A 57 25.86 11.43 4.92
C LYS A 57 25.03 12.48 5.66
N PRO A 58 25.54 13.04 6.77
CA PRO A 58 24.90 14.19 7.40
C PRO A 58 24.65 15.32 6.40
N GLY A 59 23.47 15.95 6.50
CA GLY A 59 23.06 17.02 5.58
C GLY A 59 21.57 17.12 5.36
N GLU A 60 21.15 17.98 4.45
CA GLU A 60 19.75 18.21 4.10
C GLU A 60 19.32 17.43 2.86
N TYR A 61 18.16 16.77 2.96
CA TYR A 61 17.52 16.00 1.89
C TYR A 61 16.15 16.57 1.59
N VAL A 62 16.05 17.40 0.55
CA VAL A 62 14.84 18.16 0.18
C VAL A 62 14.02 17.34 -0.80
N PHE A 63 12.75 17.05 -0.44
CA PHE A 63 11.83 16.24 -1.24
C PHE A 63 11.01 17.07 -2.22
N THR A 64 10.58 18.29 -1.81
CA THR A 64 9.66 19.10 -2.63
C THR A 64 9.99 20.60 -2.55
N ASP A 65 9.70 21.26 -3.68
CA ASP A 65 9.61 22.71 -3.77
C ASP A 65 8.13 23.12 -3.66
N SER A 66 7.79 24.07 -2.81
CA SER A 66 6.42 24.53 -2.56
C SER A 66 5.66 25.01 -3.81
N ARG A 67 6.39 25.39 -4.86
CA ARG A 67 5.82 25.80 -6.16
C ARG A 67 4.99 24.70 -6.84
N TYR A 68 5.21 23.43 -6.48
CA TYR A 68 4.59 22.27 -7.11
C TYR A 68 3.64 21.51 -6.19
N ASP A 69 3.23 22.09 -5.06
CA ASP A 69 2.32 21.45 -4.11
C ASP A 69 0.94 21.14 -4.70
N HIS A 70 0.52 21.89 -5.74
CA HIS A 70 -0.77 21.73 -6.42
C HIS A 70 -0.64 21.21 -7.87
N PHE A 71 0.52 20.67 -8.21
CA PHE A 71 0.82 20.27 -9.58
C PHE A 71 0.01 19.04 -10.04
N PHE A 72 -0.29 18.13 -9.11
CA PHE A 72 -0.97 16.89 -9.42
C PHE A 72 -2.48 16.99 -9.18
N LEU A 73 -3.07 16.01 -8.52
CA LEU A 73 -4.47 15.99 -8.13
C LEU A 73 -4.69 16.82 -6.86
N GLU A 74 -5.85 17.49 -6.73
CA GLU A 74 -6.20 18.22 -5.51
C GLU A 74 -6.05 17.33 -4.27
N GLY A 75 -5.35 17.82 -3.26
CA GLY A 75 -5.06 17.07 -2.03
C GLY A 75 -3.96 16.01 -2.16
N VAL A 76 -3.30 15.91 -3.31
CA VAL A 76 -2.22 14.94 -3.56
C VAL A 76 -0.97 15.62 -4.09
N THR A 77 0.15 15.42 -3.42
CA THR A 77 1.48 15.82 -3.89
C THR A 77 2.34 14.57 -4.08
N VAL A 78 3.09 14.51 -5.19
CA VAL A 78 3.98 13.38 -5.49
C VAL A 78 5.41 13.87 -5.63
N CYS A 79 6.36 13.13 -5.06
CA CYS A 79 7.78 13.33 -5.28
C CYS A 79 8.48 12.01 -5.61
N SER A 80 9.68 12.10 -6.18
CA SER A 80 10.52 10.94 -6.48
C SER A 80 11.89 11.03 -5.82
N VAL A 81 12.40 9.88 -5.36
CA VAL A 81 13.78 9.73 -4.87
C VAL A 81 14.52 8.82 -5.84
N VAL A 82 15.57 9.35 -6.46
CA VAL A 82 16.32 8.67 -7.54
C VAL A 82 17.83 8.68 -7.28
N GLY A 83 18.50 7.72 -7.88
CA GLY A 83 19.95 7.55 -7.80
C GLY A 83 20.36 6.13 -8.16
N LYS A 84 21.67 5.87 -8.29
CA LYS A 84 22.20 4.53 -8.57
C LYS A 84 21.86 3.51 -7.49
N ASN A 85 22.02 2.22 -7.82
CA ASN A 85 22.00 1.19 -6.80
C ASN A 85 23.09 1.45 -5.75
N GLY A 86 22.74 1.29 -4.47
CA GLY A 86 23.66 1.52 -3.36
C GLY A 86 23.92 3.00 -3.03
N CYS A 87 23.24 3.97 -3.65
CA CYS A 87 23.45 5.40 -3.33
C CYS A 87 22.74 5.87 -2.04
N GLY A 88 21.94 5.03 -1.39
CA GLY A 88 21.30 5.35 -0.10
C GLY A 88 19.82 5.67 -0.15
N LYS A 89 19.10 5.45 -1.26
CA LYS A 89 17.65 5.73 -1.37
C LYS A 89 16.85 5.09 -0.23
N SER A 90 16.92 3.78 -0.12
CA SER A 90 16.20 3.05 0.94
C SER A 90 16.71 3.41 2.33
N SER A 91 18.03 3.67 2.50
CA SER A 91 18.58 4.08 3.80
C SER A 91 18.01 5.42 4.26
N LEU A 92 17.81 6.39 3.35
CA LEU A 92 17.15 7.67 3.67
C LEU A 92 15.68 7.49 4.07
N ILE A 93 14.96 6.65 3.34
CA ILE A 93 13.56 6.33 3.64
C ILE A 93 13.44 5.59 4.98
N GLU A 94 14.36 4.70 5.29
CA GLU A 94 14.41 4.04 6.60
C GLU A 94 14.72 5.00 7.76
N ILE A 95 15.43 6.11 7.52
CA ILE A 95 15.58 7.19 8.52
C ILE A 95 14.20 7.78 8.83
N LEU A 96 13.39 8.10 7.81
CA LEU A 96 12.02 8.56 8.00
C LEU A 96 11.18 7.56 8.81
N PHE A 97 11.29 6.26 8.51
CA PHE A 97 10.56 5.21 9.25
C PHE A 97 10.96 5.18 10.73
N ARG A 98 12.26 5.30 11.03
CA ARG A 98 12.76 5.32 12.43
C ARG A 98 12.26 6.54 13.20
N MET A 99 12.21 7.71 12.56
CA MET A 99 11.67 8.92 13.19
C MET A 99 10.18 8.76 13.53
N VAL A 100 9.38 8.29 12.57
CA VAL A 100 7.94 8.07 12.76
C VAL A 100 7.69 6.95 13.78
N ASN A 101 8.50 5.88 13.76
CA ASN A 101 8.46 4.83 14.78
C ASN A 101 8.76 5.38 16.18
N ASN A 102 9.78 6.23 16.35
CA ASN A 102 10.14 6.79 17.65
C ASN A 102 9.03 7.68 18.21
N LEU A 103 8.36 8.47 17.35
CA LEU A 103 7.16 9.20 17.76
C LEU A 103 6.08 8.22 18.25
N GLY A 104 5.79 7.16 17.50
CA GLY A 104 4.85 6.12 17.88
C GLY A 104 5.21 5.43 19.19
N ALA A 105 6.48 5.07 19.38
CA ALA A 105 6.97 4.43 20.60
C ALA A 105 6.81 5.32 21.84
N MET A 106 7.13 6.60 21.72
CA MET A 106 6.97 7.55 22.83
C MET A 106 5.49 7.86 23.13
N MET A 107 4.69 8.07 22.11
CA MET A 107 3.28 8.43 22.24
C MET A 107 2.40 7.31 22.81
N LEU A 108 2.72 6.04 22.46
CA LEU A 108 1.83 4.91 22.73
C LEU A 108 2.32 3.99 23.85
N LYS A 109 3.44 4.28 24.51
CA LYS A 109 4.08 3.40 25.48
C LYS A 109 3.18 2.97 26.66
N GLU A 110 2.29 3.85 27.10
CA GLU A 110 1.37 3.62 28.22
C GLU A 110 -0.05 3.24 27.79
N LEU A 111 -0.33 3.29 26.48
CA LEU A 111 -1.65 2.95 25.96
C LEU A 111 -1.80 1.42 25.82
N ASP A 112 -2.95 0.93 26.29
CA ASP A 112 -3.28 -0.49 26.17
C ASP A 112 -3.46 -0.90 24.71
N ARG A 113 -2.56 -1.75 24.20
CA ARG A 113 -2.56 -2.30 22.83
C ARG A 113 -2.36 -3.82 22.86
N PRO A 114 -3.31 -4.59 23.41
CA PRO A 114 -3.10 -5.96 23.84
C PRO A 114 -2.74 -6.96 22.75
N ALA A 115 -3.06 -6.64 21.50
CA ALA A 115 -2.77 -7.52 20.36
C ALA A 115 -1.75 -6.92 19.39
N ALA A 116 -1.20 -5.76 19.72
CA ALA A 116 -0.15 -5.12 18.92
C ALA A 116 1.23 -5.57 19.41
N GLU A 117 2.17 -5.62 18.49
CA GLU A 117 3.59 -5.82 18.80
C GLU A 117 4.10 -4.66 19.67
N MET A 118 5.05 -4.96 20.54
CA MET A 118 5.75 -3.95 21.35
C MET A 118 6.51 -3.01 20.42
N LEU A 119 6.36 -1.70 20.66
CA LEU A 119 7.14 -0.69 19.95
C LEU A 119 8.47 -0.44 20.67
N TYR A 120 9.52 -0.26 19.88
CA TYR A 120 10.86 0.00 20.39
C TYR A 120 11.26 1.43 20.04
N PHE A 121 11.85 2.13 21.02
CA PHE A 121 12.52 3.40 20.79
C PHE A 121 13.92 3.14 20.24
N ILE A 122 14.30 3.79 19.15
CA ILE A 122 15.59 3.65 18.46
C ILE A 122 16.49 4.78 18.92
N GLY A 123 17.52 4.43 19.72
CA GLY A 123 18.35 5.43 20.41
C GLY A 123 19.46 6.07 19.60
N GLY A 124 19.70 5.59 18.37
CA GLY A 124 20.80 6.09 17.55
C GLY A 124 20.40 7.13 16.48
N ILE A 125 19.10 7.41 16.32
CA ILE A 125 18.62 8.36 15.34
C ILE A 125 18.76 9.80 15.84
N VAL A 126 19.39 10.68 15.02
CA VAL A 126 19.47 12.13 15.26
C VAL A 126 19.18 12.84 13.96
N ALA A 127 17.93 13.31 13.80
CA ALA A 127 17.45 13.91 12.58
C ALA A 127 16.20 14.78 12.82
N ASP A 128 15.99 15.77 11.94
CA ASP A 128 14.81 16.62 11.90
C ASP A 128 14.02 16.38 10.62
N LEU A 129 12.72 16.16 10.75
CA LEU A 129 11.78 16.03 9.65
C LEU A 129 10.93 17.29 9.57
N HIS A 130 11.05 18.04 8.48
CA HIS A 130 10.24 19.22 8.22
C HIS A 130 9.10 18.87 7.27
N PHE A 131 7.87 19.25 7.64
CA PHE A 131 6.67 19.03 6.85
C PHE A 131 5.75 20.25 6.86
N SER A 132 4.74 20.28 6.03
CA SER A 132 3.66 21.27 6.07
C SER A 132 2.28 20.61 5.91
N ILE A 133 1.30 21.10 6.66
CA ILE A 133 -0.11 20.74 6.55
C ILE A 133 -0.87 22.03 6.26
N GLY A 134 -1.40 22.15 5.05
CA GLY A 134 -1.87 23.44 4.54
C GLY A 134 -0.71 24.42 4.45
N ASP A 135 -0.93 25.61 4.96
CA ASP A 135 0.06 26.72 5.05
C ASP A 135 0.96 26.62 6.30
N LYS A 136 0.65 25.71 7.24
CA LYS A 136 1.36 25.58 8.51
C LYS A 136 2.55 24.66 8.41
N GLN A 137 3.70 25.14 8.89
CA GLN A 137 4.93 24.37 8.99
C GLN A 137 4.90 23.50 10.26
N GLY A 138 5.47 22.31 10.16
CA GLY A 138 5.68 21.41 11.28
C GLY A 138 7.06 20.79 11.26
N MET A 139 7.51 20.32 12.41
CA MET A 139 8.81 19.68 12.58
C MET A 139 8.71 18.52 13.58
N LEU A 140 9.26 17.38 13.20
CA LEU A 140 9.52 16.26 14.11
C LEU A 140 11.04 16.18 14.30
N CYS A 141 11.50 16.44 15.51
CA CYS A 141 12.91 16.32 15.89
C CYS A 141 13.11 15.03 16.70
N CYS A 142 14.07 14.23 16.28
CA CYS A 142 14.50 13.03 17.02
C CYS A 142 15.97 13.18 17.42
N THR A 143 16.24 12.96 18.70
CA THR A 143 17.60 12.84 19.23
C THR A 143 17.78 11.48 19.90
N ARG A 144 18.96 11.22 20.44
CA ARG A 144 19.23 9.96 21.18
C ARG A 144 18.32 9.75 22.38
N ASN A 145 17.76 10.82 22.95
CA ASN A 145 16.98 10.77 24.18
C ASN A 145 15.64 11.50 24.11
N THR A 146 15.38 12.27 23.08
CA THR A 146 14.17 13.08 22.97
C THR A 146 13.47 12.89 21.63
N VAL A 147 12.15 13.04 21.66
CA VAL A 147 11.31 13.20 20.48
C VAL A 147 10.47 14.43 20.69
N ALA A 148 10.52 15.39 19.77
CA ALA A 148 9.73 16.59 19.82
C ALA A 148 8.97 16.79 18.51
N LEU A 149 7.67 17.08 18.61
CA LEU A 149 6.80 17.41 17.47
C LEU A 149 6.23 18.81 17.68
N GLU A 150 6.39 19.65 16.67
CA GLU A 150 5.82 21.00 16.64
C GLU A 150 4.99 21.19 15.38
N HIS A 151 3.79 21.75 15.51
CA HIS A 151 2.93 22.12 14.39
C HIS A 151 1.81 23.07 14.85
N ASP A 152 1.59 24.18 14.14
CA ASP A 152 0.48 25.15 14.33
C ASP A 152 0.28 25.57 15.80
N GLY A 153 1.37 25.97 16.47
CA GLY A 153 1.36 26.41 17.86
C GLY A 153 1.28 25.28 18.90
N HIS A 154 1.12 24.03 18.49
CA HIS A 154 1.19 22.86 19.35
C HIS A 154 2.61 22.32 19.40
N SER A 155 3.09 22.01 20.62
CA SER A 155 4.37 21.33 20.82
C SER A 155 4.24 20.16 21.79
N PHE A 156 4.81 19.02 21.40
CA PHE A 156 4.82 17.78 22.17
C PHE A 156 6.28 17.36 22.32
N GLU A 157 6.75 17.20 23.55
CA GLU A 157 8.13 16.83 23.82
C GLU A 157 8.17 15.67 24.82
N TRP A 158 8.87 14.60 24.46
CA TRP A 158 9.13 13.44 25.31
C TRP A 158 10.62 13.30 25.54
N ASN A 159 10.98 13.04 26.82
CA ASN A 159 12.33 12.66 27.18
C ASN A 159 12.35 11.17 27.57
N LYS A 160 13.33 10.42 27.08
CA LYS A 160 13.50 9.00 27.41
C LYS A 160 13.74 8.76 28.89
N GLN A 161 14.33 9.71 29.62
CA GLN A 161 14.68 9.53 31.04
C GLN A 161 13.45 9.39 31.96
N ASP A 162 12.43 10.21 31.76
CA ASP A 162 11.21 10.20 32.54
C ASP A 162 9.98 9.66 31.80
N GLY A 163 10.09 9.55 30.48
CA GLY A 163 9.02 9.07 29.60
C GLY A 163 7.80 9.98 29.51
N LYS A 164 7.76 11.12 30.20
CA LYS A 164 6.61 12.02 30.24
C LYS A 164 6.56 12.89 29.00
N CYS A 165 5.34 13.21 28.59
CA CYS A 165 5.09 14.20 27.54
C CYS A 165 4.86 15.57 28.17
N VAL A 166 5.60 16.55 27.69
CA VAL A 166 5.31 17.97 27.94
C VAL A 166 4.56 18.50 26.73
N TYR A 167 3.26 18.72 26.86
CA TYR A 167 2.41 19.23 25.80
C TYR A 167 2.08 20.70 26.04
N ARG A 168 2.30 21.55 25.02
CA ARG A 168 2.02 23.00 25.09
C ARG A 168 1.19 23.44 23.87
N ILE A 169 0.34 24.44 24.10
CA ILE A 169 -0.39 25.17 23.05
C ILE A 169 0.02 26.64 23.18
N ASN A 170 0.62 27.22 22.13
CA ASN A 170 1.12 28.58 22.10
C ASN A 170 2.05 28.90 23.29
N GLY A 171 2.84 27.92 23.72
CA GLY A 171 3.78 28.03 24.84
C GLY A 171 3.20 27.72 26.21
N GLU A 172 1.89 27.59 26.36
CA GLU A 172 1.21 27.25 27.62
C GLU A 172 1.08 25.75 27.79
N GLU A 173 1.56 25.20 28.91
CA GLU A 173 1.52 23.78 29.21
C GLU A 173 0.09 23.27 29.47
N GLN A 174 -0.26 22.13 28.86
CA GLN A 174 -1.56 21.49 28.94
C GLN A 174 -1.50 20.23 29.78
N GLN A 175 -2.39 20.12 30.76
CA GLN A 175 -2.57 18.91 31.54
C GLN A 175 -3.54 17.95 30.82
N LYS A 176 -3.02 16.97 30.06
CA LYS A 176 -3.80 15.98 29.33
C LYS A 176 -3.31 14.58 29.65
N ASN A 177 -4.20 13.60 29.62
CA ASN A 177 -3.81 12.20 29.72
C ASN A 177 -3.16 11.73 28.40
N GLU A 178 -2.45 10.61 28.45
CA GLU A 178 -1.70 10.04 27.31
C GLU A 178 -2.57 9.80 26.08
N PHE A 179 -3.84 9.40 26.27
CA PHE A 179 -4.75 9.17 25.15
C PHE A 179 -5.15 10.48 24.45
N GLU A 180 -5.43 11.54 25.21
CA GLU A 180 -5.72 12.86 24.65
C GLU A 180 -4.47 13.47 23.97
N VAL A 181 -3.29 13.25 24.53
CA VAL A 181 -2.03 13.63 23.87
C VAL A 181 -1.90 12.91 22.53
N ALA A 182 -2.10 11.60 22.49
CA ALA A 182 -2.02 10.82 21.25
C ALA A 182 -3.04 11.27 20.18
N LYS A 183 -4.27 11.64 20.58
CA LYS A 183 -5.28 12.22 19.68
C LYS A 183 -4.81 13.55 19.08
N ASN A 184 -4.25 14.43 19.90
CA ASN A 184 -3.75 15.72 19.43
C ASN A 184 -2.54 15.54 18.51
N VAL A 185 -1.61 14.63 18.84
CA VAL A 185 -0.50 14.28 17.94
C VAL A 185 -1.02 13.82 16.57
N ALA A 186 -2.01 12.94 16.52
CA ALA A 186 -2.58 12.45 15.26
C ALA A 186 -3.25 13.57 14.44
N ALA A 187 -3.82 14.59 15.08
CA ALA A 187 -4.41 15.74 14.41
C ALA A 187 -3.35 16.64 13.76
N HIS A 188 -2.15 16.71 14.34
CA HIS A 188 -1.04 17.58 13.93
C HIS A 188 0.09 16.85 13.20
N PHE A 189 -0.10 15.57 12.90
CA PHE A 189 0.89 14.74 12.21
C PHE A 189 0.25 13.92 11.08
N PHE A 190 0.97 12.97 10.53
CA PHE A 190 0.54 12.12 9.44
C PHE A 190 0.69 10.63 9.76
N TYR A 191 0.00 9.80 8.98
CA TYR A 191 0.17 8.35 8.98
C TYR A 191 1.01 7.93 7.78
N LEU A 192 2.01 7.08 8.00
CA LEU A 192 2.90 6.58 6.96
C LEU A 192 2.52 5.16 6.55
N ILE A 193 2.30 4.95 5.25
CA ILE A 193 2.07 3.63 4.65
C ILE A 193 3.19 3.38 3.66
N SER A 194 4.06 2.41 3.93
CA SER A 194 5.09 2.01 2.98
C SER A 194 4.76 0.69 2.32
N THR A 195 5.10 0.58 1.03
CA THR A 195 4.94 -0.64 0.24
C THR A 195 6.22 -0.96 -0.51
N ASN A 196 6.79 -2.15 -0.23
CA ASN A 196 7.98 -2.67 -0.89
C ASN A 196 7.88 -4.20 -1.03
N TYR A 197 7.77 -4.70 -2.26
CA TYR A 197 7.68 -6.13 -2.55
C TYR A 197 9.02 -6.78 -2.87
N SER A 198 10.14 -6.04 -2.79
CA SER A 198 11.47 -6.62 -2.97
C SER A 198 11.74 -7.67 -1.90
N MET A 199 12.16 -8.86 -2.30
CA MET A 199 12.48 -9.96 -1.37
C MET A 199 13.66 -9.64 -0.44
N GLN A 200 14.48 -8.66 -0.80
CA GLN A 200 15.68 -8.25 -0.07
C GLN A 200 15.43 -7.07 0.89
N ALA A 201 14.23 -6.48 0.88
CA ALA A 201 13.91 -5.37 1.76
C ALA A 201 13.37 -5.84 3.11
N TYR A 202 13.60 -5.04 4.15
CA TYR A 202 13.04 -5.18 5.49
C TYR A 202 13.32 -6.56 6.13
N ILE A 203 14.52 -7.10 5.95
CA ILE A 203 14.96 -8.34 6.62
C ILE A 203 15.31 -7.99 8.06
N ASP A 204 14.66 -8.62 9.03
CA ASP A 204 14.81 -8.31 10.46
C ASP A 204 16.27 -8.39 10.96
N ALA A 205 17.06 -9.30 10.38
CA ALA A 205 18.47 -9.46 10.70
C ALA A 205 19.30 -8.19 10.44
N ASP A 206 18.92 -7.37 9.45
CA ASP A 206 19.64 -6.15 9.09
C ASP A 206 19.49 -5.04 10.14
N TYR A 207 18.49 -5.15 11.02
CA TYR A 207 18.16 -4.15 12.06
C TYR A 207 18.53 -4.59 13.48
N ARG A 208 19.01 -5.83 13.69
CA ARG A 208 19.34 -6.39 15.02
C ARG A 208 20.50 -5.70 15.73
N TYR A 209 21.33 -4.98 15.00
CA TYR A 209 22.50 -4.29 15.54
C TYR A 209 22.23 -2.85 15.97
N GLU A 210 21.00 -2.37 15.77
CA GLU A 210 20.60 -1.05 16.22
C GLU A 210 20.37 -1.04 17.74
N THR A 211 20.64 0.09 18.36
CA THR A 211 20.37 0.27 19.79
C THR A 211 18.89 0.56 19.98
N ILE A 212 18.15 -0.38 20.54
CA ILE A 212 16.70 -0.26 20.76
C ILE A 212 16.36 -0.38 22.24
N TYR A 213 15.25 0.24 22.61
CA TYR A 213 14.74 0.24 23.99
C TYR A 213 13.25 -0.09 23.99
N SER A 214 12.82 -0.89 24.98
CA SER A 214 11.41 -1.19 25.24
C SER A 214 10.94 -0.54 26.53
N TRP A 215 9.65 -0.17 26.59
CA TRP A 215 9.02 0.40 27.79
C TRP A 215 8.53 -0.75 28.67
N GLN A 216 9.15 -0.95 29.83
CA GLN A 216 8.89 -2.09 30.72
C GLN A 216 8.79 -1.64 32.18
N PRO A 217 8.07 -2.41 33.05
CA PRO A 217 8.07 -2.18 34.47
C PRO A 217 9.49 -2.20 35.04
N LYS A 218 9.81 -1.28 35.95
CA LYS A 218 11.03 -1.32 36.71
C LYS A 218 11.08 -2.59 37.56
N LYS A 219 12.29 -3.10 37.81
CA LYS A 219 12.52 -4.21 38.72
C LYS A 219 13.19 -3.69 39.96
N ASP A 220 12.79 -4.20 41.12
CA ASP A 220 13.50 -3.96 42.38
C ASP A 220 14.82 -4.76 42.46
N GLU A 221 15.54 -4.63 43.54
CA GLU A 221 16.80 -5.33 43.78
C GLU A 221 16.65 -6.87 43.87
N TYR A 222 15.43 -7.38 44.03
CA TYR A 222 15.09 -8.80 44.04
C TYR A 222 14.55 -9.31 42.72
N GLY A 223 14.39 -8.40 41.71
CA GLY A 223 13.87 -8.73 40.38
C GLY A 223 12.34 -8.74 40.29
N GLU A 224 11.62 -8.30 41.34
CA GLU A 224 10.15 -8.13 41.29
C GLU A 224 9.75 -6.87 40.55
N MET A 225 8.64 -6.95 39.81
CA MET A 225 8.15 -5.83 38.98
C MET A 225 7.50 -4.76 39.86
N LEU A 226 7.95 -3.52 39.71
CA LEU A 226 7.40 -2.35 40.36
C LEU A 226 6.24 -1.77 39.54
N ALA A 227 5.46 -0.87 40.12
CA ALA A 227 4.40 -0.15 39.45
C ALA A 227 4.92 0.92 38.46
N ASP A 228 6.16 1.37 38.64
CA ASP A 228 6.82 2.32 37.76
C ASP A 228 7.40 1.63 36.53
N TYR A 229 7.49 2.39 35.41
CA TYR A 229 8.02 1.92 34.14
C TYR A 229 9.26 2.73 33.73
N GLU A 230 10.13 2.09 32.93
CA GLU A 230 11.30 2.74 32.34
C GLU A 230 11.68 2.13 30.98
N TRP A 231 12.57 2.81 30.25
CA TRP A 231 13.12 2.30 29.00
C TRP A 231 14.29 1.36 29.25
N HIS A 232 14.08 0.07 28.99
CA HIS A 232 15.11 -0.95 29.04
C HIS A 232 15.79 -1.11 27.69
N ARG A 233 17.13 -1.14 27.69
CA ARG A 233 17.88 -1.48 26.50
C ARG A 233 17.70 -2.96 26.18
N GLU A 234 17.32 -3.24 24.93
CA GLU A 234 17.20 -4.61 24.44
C GLU A 234 18.53 -5.07 23.84
N GLU A 235 18.99 -6.26 24.22
CA GLU A 235 20.18 -6.87 23.66
C GLU A 235 19.89 -7.64 22.37
N THR A 236 18.66 -8.10 22.21
CA THR A 236 18.20 -8.89 21.07
C THR A 236 16.85 -8.36 20.58
N GLY A 237 16.62 -8.44 19.29
CA GLY A 237 15.35 -8.01 18.70
C GLY A 237 15.53 -7.08 17.51
N SER A 238 14.41 -6.76 16.89
CA SER A 238 14.37 -5.84 15.77
C SER A 238 13.09 -5.01 15.85
N TRP A 239 13.22 -3.70 15.80
CA TRP A 239 12.09 -2.78 15.84
C TRP A 239 11.17 -2.90 14.62
N ILE A 240 11.71 -3.34 13.46
CA ILE A 240 10.97 -3.35 12.20
C ILE A 240 9.78 -4.31 12.22
N ASN A 241 9.87 -5.39 13.01
CA ASN A 241 8.77 -6.36 13.11
C ASN A 241 7.50 -5.75 13.70
N SER A 242 7.63 -4.77 14.61
CA SER A 242 6.50 -4.12 15.27
C SER A 242 5.67 -3.22 14.34
N VAL A 243 6.21 -2.82 13.19
CA VAL A 243 5.54 -1.90 12.26
C VAL A 243 4.86 -2.58 11.07
N PHE A 244 4.89 -3.94 11.00
CA PHE A 244 4.11 -4.69 9.99
C PHE A 244 2.68 -5.02 10.43
N HIS A 245 2.38 -4.99 11.73
CA HIS A 245 1.08 -5.37 12.29
C HIS A 245 0.24 -4.18 12.72
N LYS A 246 -1.04 -4.21 12.37
CA LYS A 246 -2.02 -3.18 12.74
C LYS A 246 -3.20 -3.69 13.57
N ASN A 247 -2.88 -4.47 14.60
CA ASN A 247 -3.85 -4.87 15.63
C ASN A 247 -4.07 -3.76 16.69
N ASP A 248 -3.41 -2.62 16.56
CA ASP A 248 -3.54 -1.44 17.44
C ASP A 248 -4.62 -0.46 16.97
N GLY A 249 -5.39 -0.79 15.94
CA GLY A 249 -6.41 0.10 15.39
C GLY A 249 -5.85 1.34 14.69
N TYR A 250 -4.65 1.25 14.12
CA TYR A 250 -3.93 2.34 13.44
C TYR A 250 -3.51 3.51 14.36
N MET A 251 -3.25 3.24 15.63
CA MET A 251 -2.71 4.26 16.54
C MET A 251 -1.24 4.57 16.26
N CYS A 252 -0.41 3.55 16.01
CA CYS A 252 0.99 3.73 15.61
C CYS A 252 1.06 4.39 14.21
N PRO A 253 1.77 5.51 14.05
CA PRO A 253 1.72 6.33 12.83
C PRO A 253 2.43 5.73 11.61
N ILE A 254 2.80 4.46 11.62
CA ILE A 254 3.49 3.79 10.52
C ILE A 254 3.00 2.37 10.31
N VAL A 255 2.90 1.96 9.04
CA VAL A 255 2.75 0.55 8.63
C VAL A 255 3.62 0.24 7.42
N LEU A 256 4.35 -0.88 7.49
CA LEU A 256 5.10 -1.43 6.36
C LEU A 256 4.34 -2.60 5.73
N ASN A 257 4.34 -2.67 4.41
CA ASN A 257 3.67 -3.70 3.61
C ASN A 257 4.60 -4.25 2.52
N PRO A 258 4.38 -5.50 2.08
CA PRO A 258 3.51 -6.52 2.67
C PRO A 258 4.01 -7.01 4.02
N TYR A 259 3.13 -7.68 4.79
CA TYR A 259 3.54 -8.34 6.03
C TYR A 259 4.67 -9.35 5.79
N ARG A 260 5.69 -9.31 6.65
CA ARG A 260 6.83 -10.23 6.60
C ARG A 260 6.95 -11.01 7.90
N ASN A 261 7.24 -12.29 7.79
CA ASN A 261 7.64 -13.12 8.91
C ASN A 261 9.13 -13.46 8.76
N SER A 262 9.96 -12.92 9.64
CA SER A 262 11.42 -13.04 9.56
C SER A 262 11.98 -12.67 8.17
N GLY A 263 11.45 -11.59 7.58
CA GLY A 263 11.83 -11.10 6.26
C GLY A 263 11.11 -11.77 5.07
N GLN A 264 10.36 -12.86 5.28
CA GLN A 264 9.68 -13.59 4.20
C GLN A 264 8.24 -13.09 3.99
N ILE A 265 7.87 -12.92 2.72
CA ILE A 265 6.52 -12.57 2.31
C ILE A 265 5.75 -13.86 1.99
N ASP A 266 4.61 -14.07 2.66
CA ASP A 266 3.65 -15.10 2.29
C ASP A 266 2.75 -14.61 1.14
N MET A 267 3.18 -14.89 -0.10
CA MET A 267 2.47 -14.47 -1.30
C MET A 267 1.07 -15.10 -1.44
N ALA A 268 0.85 -16.28 -0.89
CA ALA A 268 -0.48 -16.91 -0.91
C ALA A 268 -1.47 -16.15 -0.02
N LYS A 269 -1.01 -15.76 1.17
CA LYS A 269 -1.79 -14.92 2.09
C LYS A 269 -2.03 -13.52 1.52
N GLU A 270 -1.01 -12.92 0.89
CA GLU A 270 -1.14 -11.60 0.26
C GLU A 270 -2.13 -11.64 -0.90
N ALA A 271 -2.08 -12.64 -1.77
CA ALA A 271 -3.04 -12.84 -2.85
C ALA A 271 -4.48 -12.97 -2.33
N HIS A 272 -4.69 -13.76 -1.26
CA HIS A 272 -6.00 -13.92 -0.63
C HIS A 272 -6.52 -12.60 -0.04
N LEU A 273 -5.67 -11.86 0.67
CA LEU A 273 -6.02 -10.56 1.23
C LEU A 273 -6.36 -9.55 0.12
N THR A 274 -5.56 -9.51 -0.93
CA THR A 274 -5.76 -8.63 -2.10
C THR A 274 -7.09 -8.93 -2.79
N THR A 275 -7.43 -10.20 -3.02
CA THR A 275 -8.71 -10.57 -3.64
C THR A 275 -9.89 -10.04 -2.83
N ASN A 276 -9.87 -10.18 -1.50
CA ASN A 276 -10.94 -9.64 -0.64
C ASN A 276 -11.00 -8.10 -0.67
N ARG A 277 -9.85 -7.42 -0.66
CA ARG A 277 -9.77 -5.94 -0.78
C ARG A 277 -10.33 -5.46 -2.09
N LEU A 278 -9.99 -6.15 -3.19
CA LEU A 278 -10.46 -5.82 -4.53
C LEU A 278 -11.97 -5.97 -4.70
N CYS A 279 -12.59 -6.97 -4.08
CA CYS A 279 -14.04 -7.16 -4.20
C CYS A 279 -14.81 -5.89 -3.80
N ALA A 280 -14.44 -5.23 -2.70
CA ALA A 280 -15.06 -3.99 -2.29
C ALA A 280 -14.80 -2.83 -3.26
N LEU A 281 -13.58 -2.74 -3.77
CA LEU A 281 -13.21 -1.69 -4.73
C LEU A 281 -13.92 -1.89 -6.08
N LEU A 282 -14.03 -3.13 -6.56
CA LEU A 282 -14.70 -3.47 -7.83
C LEU A 282 -16.22 -3.27 -7.78
N LEU A 283 -16.85 -3.35 -6.62
CA LEU A 283 -18.27 -3.06 -6.46
C LEU A 283 -18.63 -1.57 -6.58
N GLN A 284 -17.63 -0.70 -6.78
CA GLN A 284 -17.82 0.75 -6.70
C GLN A 284 -18.54 1.37 -7.90
N SER A 285 -18.46 0.78 -9.10
CA SER A 285 -19.20 1.29 -10.25
C SER A 285 -19.53 0.19 -11.27
N LYS A 286 -20.76 0.20 -11.76
CA LYS A 286 -21.27 -0.80 -12.70
C LYS A 286 -20.54 -0.89 -14.04
N ASN A 287 -19.88 0.18 -14.51
CA ASN A 287 -19.43 0.23 -15.91
C ASN A 287 -18.02 0.77 -16.15
N GLU A 288 -17.32 1.31 -15.13
CA GLU A 288 -16.08 2.05 -15.37
C GLU A 288 -14.89 1.60 -14.50
N TYR A 289 -15.09 0.60 -13.63
CA TYR A 289 -14.05 0.26 -12.70
C TYR A 289 -12.99 -0.65 -13.31
N GLN A 290 -11.90 -0.03 -13.73
CA GLN A 290 -10.67 -0.67 -14.17
C GLN A 290 -9.62 -0.49 -13.09
N ILE A 291 -9.35 -1.53 -12.29
CA ILE A 291 -8.20 -1.54 -11.38
C ILE A 291 -6.91 -1.69 -12.18
N VAL A 292 -6.98 -2.53 -13.20
CA VAL A 292 -5.92 -2.72 -14.18
C VAL A 292 -6.39 -2.10 -15.48
N GLU A 293 -5.60 -1.19 -16.03
CA GLU A 293 -5.89 -0.58 -17.33
C GLU A 293 -6.08 -1.69 -18.39
N GLY A 294 -7.17 -1.61 -19.12
CA GLY A 294 -7.52 -2.59 -20.14
C GLY A 294 -8.30 -3.83 -19.68
N TYR A 295 -8.63 -3.96 -18.38
CA TYR A 295 -9.45 -5.08 -17.87
C TYR A 295 -10.72 -4.61 -17.19
N ARG A 296 -11.80 -5.36 -17.39
CA ARG A 296 -13.13 -5.14 -16.82
C ARG A 296 -13.55 -6.32 -15.96
N LEU A 297 -14.24 -6.05 -14.85
CA LEU A 297 -14.89 -7.09 -14.04
C LEU A 297 -16.07 -7.68 -14.83
N VAL A 298 -16.13 -9.03 -14.87
CA VAL A 298 -17.28 -9.77 -15.42
C VAL A 298 -18.14 -10.30 -14.31
N HIS A 299 -17.57 -11.08 -13.39
CA HIS A 299 -18.29 -11.61 -12.24
C HIS A 299 -17.32 -11.98 -11.10
N ILE A 300 -17.88 -12.13 -9.90
CA ILE A 300 -17.20 -12.65 -8.72
C ILE A 300 -17.91 -13.91 -8.26
N ILE A 301 -17.16 -14.98 -8.05
CA ILE A 301 -17.68 -16.23 -7.53
C ILE A 301 -17.27 -16.35 -6.07
N TYR A 302 -18.24 -16.44 -5.16
CA TYR A 302 -17.99 -16.72 -3.76
C TYR A 302 -18.19 -18.21 -3.47
N ARG A 303 -17.16 -18.83 -2.85
CA ARG A 303 -17.22 -20.23 -2.41
C ARG A 303 -17.16 -20.29 -0.91
N PHE A 304 -18.11 -20.99 -0.29
CA PHE A 304 -18.12 -21.21 1.14
C PHE A 304 -16.94 -22.08 1.58
N ASN A 305 -16.12 -21.58 2.53
CA ASN A 305 -14.96 -22.27 3.08
C ASN A 305 -15.20 -22.63 4.56
N GLN A 306 -15.74 -23.82 4.78
CA GLN A 306 -15.97 -24.35 6.12
C GLN A 306 -14.69 -24.46 6.96
N ARG A 307 -13.55 -24.80 6.35
CA ARG A 307 -12.26 -24.96 7.05
C ARG A 307 -11.74 -23.67 7.65
N TYR A 308 -12.09 -22.53 7.07
CA TYR A 308 -11.65 -21.23 7.57
C TYR A 308 -11.98 -21.00 9.04
N LEU A 309 -13.18 -21.40 9.48
CA LEU A 309 -13.58 -21.26 10.88
C LEU A 309 -12.88 -22.28 11.77
N LEU A 310 -12.77 -23.54 11.33
CA LEU A 310 -12.12 -24.61 12.08
C LEU A 310 -10.63 -24.33 12.34
N GLU A 311 -9.95 -23.66 11.41
CA GLU A 311 -8.55 -23.26 11.55
C GLU A 311 -8.35 -22.13 12.57
N LYS A 312 -9.40 -21.38 12.94
CA LYS A 312 -9.35 -20.28 13.92
C LYS A 312 -9.59 -20.75 15.35
N PHE A 313 -10.22 -21.90 15.55
CA PHE A 313 -10.37 -22.48 16.88
C PHE A 313 -9.07 -23.17 17.30
N ASP A 314 -8.70 -22.97 18.58
CA ASP A 314 -7.55 -23.65 19.14
C ASP A 314 -7.71 -25.17 18.99
N ARG A 315 -6.65 -25.83 18.51
CA ARG A 315 -6.61 -27.30 18.35
C ARG A 315 -6.96 -28.05 19.63
N GLN A 316 -6.84 -27.42 20.80
CA GLN A 316 -7.23 -28.00 22.07
C GLN A 316 -8.75 -28.14 22.23
N VAL A 317 -9.53 -27.18 21.72
CA VAL A 317 -11.00 -27.23 21.75
C VAL A 317 -11.54 -28.25 20.75
N LEU A 318 -10.82 -28.48 19.66
CA LEU A 318 -11.22 -29.45 18.62
C LEU A 318 -10.67 -30.83 18.83
N ARG A 319 -9.78 -31.08 19.83
CA ARG A 319 -9.22 -32.43 20.12
C ARG A 319 -10.28 -33.48 20.46
N ASP A 320 -11.34 -33.03 21.10
CA ASP A 320 -12.45 -33.93 21.50
C ASP A 320 -13.55 -34.04 20.44
N ILE A 321 -13.40 -33.34 19.29
CA ILE A 321 -14.36 -33.37 18.19
C ILE A 321 -13.62 -33.83 16.94
N PRO A 322 -13.88 -35.06 16.45
CA PRO A 322 -13.33 -35.51 15.18
C PRO A 322 -13.71 -34.53 14.07
N VAL A 323 -12.73 -33.99 13.35
CA VAL A 323 -12.90 -32.98 12.27
C VAL A 323 -13.88 -33.49 11.19
N GLU A 324 -13.95 -34.80 11.01
CA GLU A 324 -14.87 -35.47 10.09
C GLU A 324 -16.33 -35.58 10.63
N SER A 325 -16.53 -35.34 11.93
CA SER A 325 -17.83 -35.42 12.60
C SER A 325 -18.41 -34.12 13.12
N VAL A 326 -17.85 -32.95 12.70
CA VAL A 326 -18.53 -31.65 12.90
C VAL A 326 -19.78 -31.65 12.02
N SER A 327 -20.73 -32.54 12.39
CA SER A 327 -21.99 -32.62 11.72
C SER A 327 -22.79 -31.35 11.99
N GLY A 328 -23.65 -30.96 11.06
CA GLY A 328 -24.60 -29.88 11.28
C GLY A 328 -25.40 -30.00 12.58
N LYS A 329 -25.54 -31.21 13.12
CA LYS A 329 -26.18 -31.48 14.42
C LYS A 329 -25.38 -30.95 15.60
N PHE A 330 -24.06 -31.07 15.60
CA PHE A 330 -23.20 -30.55 16.67
C PHE A 330 -23.20 -29.03 16.70
N LEU A 331 -22.99 -28.37 15.54
CA LEU A 331 -23.04 -26.91 15.42
C LEU A 331 -24.42 -26.38 15.82
N TYR A 332 -25.49 -27.10 15.44
CA TYR A 332 -26.85 -26.73 15.81
C TYR A 332 -27.07 -26.76 17.33
N ALA A 333 -26.73 -27.84 17.98
CA ALA A 333 -26.85 -27.98 19.43
C ALA A 333 -26.01 -26.92 20.14
N TYR A 334 -24.80 -26.67 19.65
CA TYR A 334 -23.90 -25.71 20.24
C TYR A 334 -24.44 -24.27 20.18
N VAL A 335 -24.87 -23.78 19.00
CA VAL A 335 -25.41 -22.43 18.84
C VAL A 335 -26.77 -22.27 19.53
N GLN A 336 -27.60 -23.34 19.54
CA GLN A 336 -28.95 -23.32 20.13
C GLN A 336 -28.95 -23.45 21.65
N ASP A 337 -28.04 -24.25 22.21
CA ASP A 337 -28.06 -24.57 23.64
C ASP A 337 -27.10 -23.75 24.49
N ASN A 338 -26.10 -23.13 23.86
CA ASN A 338 -25.08 -22.34 24.56
C ASN A 338 -25.63 -20.99 24.98
N SER A 339 -25.53 -20.65 26.26
CA SER A 339 -26.03 -19.40 26.84
C SER A 339 -25.29 -18.16 26.37
N TYR A 340 -23.96 -18.23 26.15
CA TYR A 340 -23.19 -17.11 25.59
C TYR A 340 -23.55 -16.85 24.13
N ALA A 341 -23.70 -17.91 23.32
CA ALA A 341 -24.11 -17.76 21.93
C ALA A 341 -25.48 -17.07 21.83
N LYS A 342 -26.42 -17.44 22.68
CA LYS A 342 -27.74 -16.78 22.75
C LYS A 342 -27.64 -15.33 23.14
N ALA A 343 -26.85 -14.98 24.16
CA ALA A 343 -26.66 -13.60 24.60
C ALA A 343 -26.01 -12.72 23.52
N ILE A 344 -25.03 -13.23 22.79
CA ILE A 344 -24.39 -12.52 21.68
C ILE A 344 -25.37 -12.30 20.53
N LEU A 345 -26.10 -13.32 20.12
CA LEU A 345 -27.08 -13.22 19.04
C LEU A 345 -28.20 -12.26 19.38
N ASP A 346 -28.69 -12.26 20.64
CA ASP A 346 -29.66 -11.32 21.13
C ASP A 346 -29.12 -9.87 21.09
N GLY A 347 -27.87 -9.64 21.51
CA GLY A 347 -27.23 -8.32 21.41
C GLY A 347 -27.07 -7.80 19.96
N TYR A 348 -26.97 -8.70 18.98
CA TYR A 348 -27.00 -8.35 17.55
C TYR A 348 -28.40 -8.32 16.94
N GLY A 349 -29.44 -8.55 17.73
CA GLY A 349 -30.84 -8.59 17.26
C GLY A 349 -31.13 -9.76 16.31
N ILE A 350 -30.45 -10.91 16.49
CA ILE A 350 -30.62 -12.12 15.68
C ILE A 350 -31.40 -13.16 16.48
N ASP A 351 -32.55 -13.61 15.96
CA ASP A 351 -33.35 -14.65 16.61
C ASP A 351 -32.59 -15.98 16.68
N ALA A 352 -32.27 -16.41 17.90
CA ALA A 352 -31.58 -17.66 18.16
C ALA A 352 -32.48 -18.91 18.03
N SER A 353 -33.83 -18.77 18.06
CA SER A 353 -34.78 -19.88 18.13
C SER A 353 -35.11 -20.48 16.78
N ARG A 354 -34.80 -19.84 15.68
CA ARG A 354 -35.14 -20.22 14.32
C ARG A 354 -34.38 -21.46 13.83
N LYS A 355 -35.07 -22.33 13.08
CA LYS A 355 -34.45 -23.48 12.41
C LYS A 355 -33.49 -23.00 11.31
N MET A 356 -32.25 -23.44 11.34
CA MET A 356 -31.13 -22.93 10.53
C MET A 356 -30.56 -24.02 9.63
N ASN A 357 -30.02 -23.61 8.49
CA ASN A 357 -29.18 -24.48 7.67
C ASN A 357 -27.70 -24.46 8.18
N TYR A 358 -26.87 -25.30 7.62
CA TYR A 358 -25.46 -25.44 8.02
C TYR A 358 -24.65 -24.16 7.85
N ILE A 359 -24.87 -23.41 6.77
CA ILE A 359 -24.16 -22.15 6.48
C ILE A 359 -24.51 -21.11 7.54
N GLU A 360 -25.78 -20.94 7.83
CA GLU A 360 -26.24 -19.98 8.83
C GLU A 360 -25.71 -20.33 10.24
N LEU A 361 -25.72 -21.62 10.62
CA LEU A 361 -25.10 -22.05 11.86
C LEU A 361 -23.63 -21.71 11.95
N THR A 362 -22.91 -21.89 10.86
CA THR A 362 -21.47 -21.54 10.78
C THR A 362 -21.25 -20.03 10.88
N LEU A 363 -22.09 -19.21 10.25
CA LEU A 363 -22.08 -17.75 10.37
C LEU A 363 -22.33 -17.29 11.80
N ARG A 364 -23.31 -17.87 12.49
CA ARG A 364 -23.60 -17.56 13.89
C ARG A 364 -22.45 -17.95 14.82
N LEU A 365 -21.83 -19.09 14.61
CA LEU A 365 -20.65 -19.51 15.34
C LEU A 365 -19.46 -18.54 15.07
N TYR A 366 -19.34 -18.07 13.84
CA TYR A 366 -18.33 -17.06 13.49
C TYR A 366 -18.57 -15.73 14.21
N LEU A 367 -19.81 -15.29 14.38
CA LEU A 367 -20.15 -14.11 15.19
C LEU A 367 -19.67 -14.28 16.64
N VAL A 368 -19.98 -15.40 17.26
CA VAL A 368 -19.53 -15.70 18.63
C VAL A 368 -18.02 -15.65 18.73
N TYR A 369 -17.30 -16.33 17.84
CA TYR A 369 -15.84 -16.31 17.79
C TYR A 369 -15.30 -14.89 17.64
N LYS A 370 -15.86 -14.13 16.68
CA LYS A 370 -15.34 -12.82 16.33
C LYS A 370 -15.60 -11.78 17.42
N THR A 371 -16.72 -11.85 18.13
CA THR A 371 -17.06 -10.99 19.26
C THR A 371 -16.00 -11.10 20.37
N PHE A 372 -15.67 -12.29 20.81
CA PHE A 372 -14.62 -12.51 21.80
C PHE A 372 -13.22 -12.11 21.27
N SER A 373 -12.95 -12.39 20.00
CA SER A 373 -11.68 -12.00 19.37
C SER A 373 -11.50 -10.47 19.34
N ILE A 374 -12.57 -9.70 19.15
CA ILE A 374 -12.53 -8.23 19.18
C ILE A 374 -12.26 -7.73 20.61
N ALA A 375 -13.00 -8.26 21.59
CA ALA A 375 -12.84 -7.89 23.00
C ALA A 375 -11.40 -8.06 23.49
N ASN A 376 -10.74 -9.14 23.07
CA ASN A 376 -9.36 -9.44 23.49
C ASN A 376 -8.27 -8.65 22.72
N LYS A 377 -8.61 -8.09 21.54
CA LYS A 377 -7.59 -7.49 20.66
C LYS A 377 -7.55 -5.98 20.69
N TYR A 378 -8.66 -5.32 21.00
CA TYR A 378 -8.77 -3.89 20.80
C TYR A 378 -9.04 -3.13 22.11
N PRO A 379 -8.31 -2.03 22.37
CA PRO A 379 -8.35 -1.29 23.62
C PRO A 379 -9.73 -0.77 24.02
N GLN A 380 -10.54 -0.34 23.04
CA GLN A 380 -11.88 0.19 23.27
C GLN A 380 -12.84 -0.84 23.85
N TYR A 381 -12.49 -2.11 23.83
CA TYR A 381 -13.24 -3.23 24.40
C TYR A 381 -12.54 -3.84 25.63
N SER A 382 -11.50 -3.20 26.17
CA SER A 382 -10.69 -3.72 27.27
C SER A 382 -11.49 -4.00 28.55
N TYR A 383 -12.59 -3.25 28.77
CA TYR A 383 -13.52 -3.49 29.88
C TYR A 383 -14.09 -4.92 29.88
N PHE A 384 -14.22 -5.54 28.68
CA PHE A 384 -14.76 -6.90 28.52
C PHE A 384 -13.69 -7.99 28.52
N LYS A 385 -12.41 -7.67 28.71
CA LYS A 385 -11.32 -8.68 28.82
C LYS A 385 -11.56 -9.75 29.89
N PRO A 386 -12.16 -9.45 31.07
CA PRO A 386 -12.44 -10.46 32.06
C PRO A 386 -13.38 -11.58 31.58
N LEU A 387 -14.13 -11.39 30.47
CA LEU A 387 -14.91 -12.46 29.84
C LEU A 387 -14.02 -13.57 29.27
N GLY A 388 -12.73 -13.34 29.13
CA GLY A 388 -11.73 -14.34 28.78
C GLY A 388 -11.64 -14.62 27.28
N SER A 389 -10.99 -15.75 26.95
CA SER A 389 -10.74 -16.16 25.58
C SER A 389 -12.00 -16.76 24.94
N VAL A 390 -11.96 -16.92 23.60
CA VAL A 390 -12.98 -17.65 22.82
C VAL A 390 -13.32 -19.01 23.42
N ASN A 391 -12.37 -19.65 24.11
CA ASN A 391 -12.60 -20.92 24.80
C ASN A 391 -13.66 -20.82 25.91
N ASN A 392 -13.84 -19.66 26.52
CA ASN A 392 -14.90 -19.44 27.51
C ASN A 392 -16.28 -19.37 26.85
N ALA A 393 -16.38 -18.96 25.59
CA ALA A 393 -17.62 -19.00 24.82
C ALA A 393 -18.21 -20.42 24.70
N PHE A 394 -17.37 -21.44 24.89
CA PHE A 394 -17.78 -22.84 24.85
C PHE A 394 -18.20 -23.41 26.19
N LYS A 395 -18.05 -22.65 27.27
CA LYS A 395 -18.58 -23.04 28.58
C LYS A 395 -20.06 -22.64 28.65
N ASN A 396 -20.89 -23.58 29.02
CA ASN A 396 -22.27 -23.28 29.33
C ASN A 396 -22.32 -22.64 30.72
N ASN A 397 -22.61 -21.34 30.79
CA ASN A 397 -22.61 -20.60 32.03
C ASN A 397 -24.01 -20.07 32.35
N SER A 398 -24.43 -20.19 33.61
CA SER A 398 -25.71 -19.69 34.10
C SER A 398 -25.61 -18.36 34.85
N ASN A 399 -24.40 -17.75 34.89
CA ASN A 399 -24.20 -16.46 35.57
C ASN A 399 -24.85 -15.33 34.77
N LYS A 400 -25.94 -14.78 35.31
CA LYS A 400 -26.71 -13.71 34.67
C LYS A 400 -25.90 -12.46 34.44
N GLN A 401 -24.95 -12.12 35.31
CA GLN A 401 -24.11 -10.92 35.17
C GLN A 401 -23.14 -11.04 33.99
N GLU A 402 -22.50 -12.21 33.85
CA GLU A 402 -21.63 -12.46 32.68
C GLU A 402 -22.39 -12.49 31.36
N LEU A 403 -23.58 -13.09 31.35
CA LEU A 403 -24.43 -13.12 30.15
C LEU A 403 -24.87 -11.70 29.75
N GLN A 404 -25.17 -10.86 30.73
CA GLN A 404 -25.51 -9.46 30.49
C GLN A 404 -24.31 -8.70 29.90
N LEU A 405 -23.10 -8.87 30.46
CA LEU A 405 -21.88 -8.27 29.93
C LEU A 405 -21.56 -8.71 28.49
N VAL A 406 -21.77 -9.98 28.18
CA VAL A 406 -21.57 -10.51 26.83
C VAL A 406 -22.57 -9.90 25.85
N LYS A 407 -23.82 -9.70 26.26
CA LYS A 407 -24.84 -9.02 25.47
C LYS A 407 -24.47 -7.54 25.23
N GLU A 408 -24.06 -6.82 26.27
CA GLU A 408 -23.60 -5.42 26.20
C GLU A 408 -22.38 -5.27 25.25
N LEU A 409 -21.44 -6.24 25.29
CA LEU A 409 -20.34 -6.27 24.33
C LEU A 409 -20.83 -6.37 22.90
N ALA A 410 -21.79 -7.25 22.61
CA ALA A 410 -22.34 -7.42 21.27
C ALA A 410 -23.12 -6.16 20.82
N GLU A 411 -23.90 -5.55 21.70
CA GLU A 411 -24.59 -4.29 21.44
C GLU A 411 -23.60 -3.16 21.13
N MET A 412 -22.56 -2.99 21.94
CA MET A 412 -21.50 -1.98 21.73
C MET A 412 -20.76 -2.18 20.40
N ILE A 413 -20.47 -3.43 20.02
CA ILE A 413 -19.86 -3.75 18.71
C ILE A 413 -20.81 -3.40 17.56
N ASN A 414 -22.11 -3.69 17.73
CA ASN A 414 -23.12 -3.44 16.70
C ASN A 414 -23.39 -1.94 16.44
N GLU A 415 -23.20 -1.10 17.43
CA GLU A 415 -23.37 0.36 17.32
C GLU A 415 -22.23 1.06 16.59
N ARG A 416 -21.06 0.41 16.48
CA ARG A 416 -19.85 1.00 15.87
C ARG A 416 -19.66 0.50 14.43
N ASN A 417 -19.23 1.40 13.54
CA ASN A 417 -19.01 1.09 12.14
C ASN A 417 -17.58 1.48 11.71
N THR A 418 -16.59 0.73 12.20
CA THR A 418 -15.18 0.91 11.80
C THR A 418 -14.63 -0.38 11.20
N HIS A 419 -13.40 -0.33 10.67
CA HIS A 419 -12.71 -1.51 10.16
C HIS A 419 -12.59 -2.68 11.16
N ILE A 420 -12.73 -2.42 12.47
CA ILE A 420 -12.63 -3.44 13.52
C ILE A 420 -13.88 -4.30 13.54
N GLU A 421 -15.04 -3.67 13.46
CA GLU A 421 -16.36 -4.31 13.52
C GLU A 421 -16.82 -4.83 12.15
N LEU A 422 -16.15 -4.44 11.06
CA LEU A 422 -16.49 -4.75 9.67
C LEU A 422 -16.94 -6.22 9.46
N LYS A 423 -16.16 -7.19 9.96
CA LYS A 423 -16.47 -8.61 9.77
C LYS A 423 -17.71 -9.06 10.53
N ILE A 424 -18.05 -8.39 11.61
CA ILE A 424 -19.31 -8.61 12.33
C ILE A 424 -20.46 -8.10 11.48
N HIS A 425 -20.40 -6.87 11.00
CA HIS A 425 -21.46 -6.29 10.17
C HIS A 425 -21.69 -7.08 8.89
N GLN A 426 -20.62 -7.49 8.20
CA GLN A 426 -20.71 -8.38 7.04
C GLN A 426 -21.48 -9.67 7.36
N THR A 427 -21.25 -10.23 8.54
CA THR A 427 -21.88 -11.50 8.94
C THR A 427 -23.34 -11.30 9.32
N ILE A 428 -23.64 -10.24 10.09
CA ILE A 428 -25.02 -9.89 10.50
C ILE A 428 -25.87 -9.59 9.26
N ASP A 429 -25.34 -8.77 8.35
CA ASP A 429 -26.03 -8.37 7.14
C ASP A 429 -26.36 -9.58 6.26
N LEU A 430 -25.38 -10.47 6.07
CA LEU A 430 -25.60 -11.71 5.34
C LEU A 430 -26.64 -12.61 6.01
N ILE A 431 -26.62 -12.80 7.34
CA ILE A 431 -27.61 -13.60 8.05
C ILE A 431 -29.03 -13.02 7.86
N ARG A 432 -29.19 -11.70 7.96
CA ARG A 432 -30.48 -11.01 7.76
C ARG A 432 -31.02 -11.19 6.34
N ARG A 433 -30.15 -11.21 5.37
CA ARG A 433 -30.51 -11.38 3.95
C ARG A 433 -30.85 -12.82 3.60
N LEU A 434 -30.22 -13.81 4.27
CA LEU A 434 -30.56 -15.23 4.11
C LEU A 434 -32.02 -15.53 4.43
N ASP A 435 -32.69 -14.68 5.21
CA ASP A 435 -34.10 -14.82 5.51
C ASP A 435 -35.02 -14.60 4.31
N ASN A 436 -34.59 -13.77 3.38
CA ASN A 436 -35.34 -13.38 2.18
C ASN A 436 -35.11 -14.33 1.00
N PHE A 437 -34.27 -15.38 1.15
CA PHE A 437 -33.96 -16.30 0.06
C PHE A 437 -34.75 -17.62 0.20
N GLU A 438 -35.62 -17.92 -0.78
CA GLU A 438 -36.31 -19.18 -0.88
C GLU A 438 -35.37 -20.34 -1.22
N ASP A 439 -34.30 -20.09 -2.01
CA ASP A 439 -33.28 -21.08 -2.39
C ASP A 439 -31.99 -20.94 -1.57
N LYS A 440 -31.88 -21.72 -0.51
CA LYS A 440 -30.71 -21.76 0.40
C LYS A 440 -29.45 -22.37 -0.23
N LYS A 441 -29.50 -22.88 -1.48
CA LYS A 441 -28.37 -23.40 -2.24
C LYS A 441 -27.62 -22.30 -3.00
N VAL A 442 -28.05 -21.04 -2.91
CA VAL A 442 -27.47 -19.91 -3.64
C VAL A 442 -25.97 -19.81 -3.41
N PHE A 443 -25.47 -20.08 -2.21
CA PHE A 443 -24.04 -19.99 -1.88
C PHE A 443 -23.23 -21.25 -2.28
N GLU A 444 -23.86 -22.28 -2.81
CA GLU A 444 -23.15 -23.46 -3.33
C GLU A 444 -22.84 -23.31 -4.82
N ARG A 445 -23.41 -22.32 -5.49
CA ARG A 445 -23.19 -22.05 -6.92
C ARG A 445 -22.42 -20.74 -7.15
N ALA A 446 -21.82 -20.65 -8.33
CA ALA A 446 -21.23 -19.43 -8.84
C ALA A 446 -22.32 -18.37 -9.06
N LEU A 447 -22.13 -17.17 -8.52
CA LEU A 447 -23.04 -16.06 -8.68
C LEU A 447 -22.42 -15.03 -9.63
N ALA A 448 -23.18 -14.56 -10.63
CA ALA A 448 -22.80 -13.43 -11.44
C ALA A 448 -22.77 -12.15 -10.59
N TYR A 449 -22.01 -11.15 -11.05
CA TYR A 449 -21.88 -9.88 -10.33
C TYR A 449 -23.21 -9.21 -10.01
N GLU A 450 -24.13 -9.17 -10.98
CA GLU A 450 -25.47 -8.60 -10.83
C GLU A 450 -26.33 -9.36 -9.82
N GLU A 451 -26.21 -10.69 -9.80
CA GLU A 451 -26.88 -11.54 -8.82
C GLU A 451 -26.35 -11.26 -7.41
N ILE A 452 -25.03 -11.11 -7.25
CA ILE A 452 -24.40 -10.76 -5.97
C ILE A 452 -24.87 -9.39 -5.51
N CYS A 453 -24.83 -8.38 -6.38
CA CYS A 453 -25.29 -7.03 -6.05
C CYS A 453 -26.77 -7.01 -5.64
N GLY A 454 -27.64 -7.75 -6.36
CA GLY A 454 -29.05 -7.90 -6.02
C GLY A 454 -29.27 -8.61 -4.69
N MET A 455 -28.56 -9.71 -4.45
CA MET A 455 -28.60 -10.48 -3.20
C MET A 455 -28.13 -9.66 -2.01
N LEU A 456 -27.00 -8.99 -2.14
CA LEU A 456 -26.39 -8.22 -1.06
C LEU A 456 -27.05 -6.85 -0.90
N GLY A 457 -28.02 -6.48 -1.78
CA GLY A 457 -28.66 -5.17 -1.80
C GLY A 457 -27.60 -4.05 -1.86
N VAL A 458 -26.52 -4.30 -2.57
CA VAL A 458 -25.46 -3.31 -2.74
C VAL A 458 -26.06 -2.11 -3.44
N ASP A 459 -26.22 -1.02 -2.74
CA ASP A 459 -26.51 0.26 -3.35
C ASP A 459 -25.27 0.69 -4.13
N THR A 460 -25.33 0.48 -5.43
CA THR A 460 -24.26 0.89 -6.36
C THR A 460 -24.06 2.40 -6.41
N ASN A 461 -25.02 3.17 -5.86
CA ASN A 461 -24.93 4.62 -5.72
C ASN A 461 -24.38 5.04 -4.33
N CYS A 462 -24.14 4.08 -3.43
CA CYS A 462 -23.55 4.38 -2.12
C CYS A 462 -22.13 4.96 -2.30
N GLU A 463 -21.92 6.16 -1.81
CA GLU A 463 -20.62 6.86 -1.92
C GLU A 463 -19.58 6.33 -0.93
N SER A 464 -20.02 5.76 0.18
CA SER A 464 -19.14 5.26 1.24
C SER A 464 -18.54 3.90 0.87
N VAL A 465 -17.21 3.84 0.80
CA VAL A 465 -16.48 2.59 0.59
C VAL A 465 -16.70 1.61 1.76
N MET A 466 -16.79 2.12 3.00
CA MET A 466 -17.01 1.28 4.19
C MET A 466 -18.39 0.63 4.17
N ASP A 467 -19.43 1.34 3.75
CA ASP A 467 -20.78 0.77 3.67
C ASP A 467 -20.82 -0.34 2.61
N ARG A 468 -20.08 -0.20 1.51
CA ARG A 468 -19.92 -1.27 0.53
C ARG A 468 -19.13 -2.46 1.09
N TYR A 469 -18.08 -2.22 1.88
CA TYR A 469 -17.39 -3.31 2.57
C TYR A 469 -18.30 -4.09 3.49
N ASN A 470 -19.22 -3.41 4.20
CA ASN A 470 -20.19 -4.05 5.09
C ASN A 470 -21.13 -5.01 4.35
N THR A 471 -21.44 -4.77 3.08
CA THR A 471 -22.35 -5.60 2.29
C THR A 471 -21.69 -6.84 1.68
N LEU A 472 -20.36 -6.95 1.69
CA LEU A 472 -19.65 -8.10 1.18
C LEU A 472 -19.82 -9.32 2.09
N PRO A 473 -19.80 -10.56 1.56
CA PRO A 473 -19.76 -11.75 2.38
C PRO A 473 -18.53 -11.77 3.31
N PRO A 474 -18.68 -12.28 4.56
CA PRO A 474 -17.58 -12.38 5.50
C PRO A 474 -16.50 -13.37 5.00
N PRO A 475 -15.29 -13.42 5.61
CA PRO A 475 -14.18 -14.25 5.15
C PRO A 475 -14.41 -15.76 5.10
N LEU A 476 -15.53 -16.23 5.59
CA LEU A 476 -16.00 -17.61 5.39
C LEU A 476 -16.31 -17.92 3.92
N PHE A 477 -16.47 -16.90 3.10
CA PHE A 477 -16.66 -16.99 1.66
C PHE A 477 -15.41 -16.49 0.97
N GLN A 478 -14.82 -17.34 0.14
CA GLN A 478 -13.63 -17.01 -0.64
C GLN A 478 -14.04 -16.53 -2.03
N PRO A 479 -13.77 -15.27 -2.38
CA PRO A 479 -14.07 -14.77 -3.69
C PRO A 479 -13.03 -15.23 -4.72
N THR A 480 -13.50 -15.46 -5.95
CA THR A 480 -12.69 -15.55 -7.16
C THR A 480 -13.18 -14.50 -8.13
N ILE A 481 -12.30 -13.59 -8.55
CA ILE A 481 -12.60 -12.48 -9.44
C ILE A 481 -12.29 -12.90 -10.87
N TYR A 482 -13.26 -12.70 -11.78
CA TYR A 482 -13.15 -12.97 -13.20
C TYR A 482 -13.16 -11.67 -13.97
N LEU A 483 -12.11 -11.46 -14.75
CA LEU A 483 -11.85 -10.28 -15.54
C LEU A 483 -11.87 -10.63 -17.03
N ILE A 484 -12.13 -9.64 -17.87
CA ILE A 484 -12.01 -9.73 -19.33
C ILE A 484 -11.31 -8.48 -19.87
N LYS A 485 -10.53 -8.61 -20.95
CA LYS A 485 -9.95 -7.45 -21.62
C LYS A 485 -11.06 -6.56 -22.21
N ASP A 486 -10.93 -5.25 -22.00
CA ASP A 486 -11.92 -4.27 -22.45
C ASP A 486 -12.22 -4.35 -23.95
N GLU A 487 -11.18 -4.54 -24.78
CA GLU A 487 -11.33 -4.66 -26.22
C GLU A 487 -12.15 -5.89 -26.60
N VAL A 488 -11.90 -7.03 -25.93
CA VAL A 488 -12.65 -8.27 -26.15
C VAL A 488 -14.09 -8.12 -25.68
N TYR A 489 -14.31 -7.49 -24.54
CA TYR A 489 -15.65 -7.20 -24.03
C TYR A 489 -16.46 -6.35 -25.03
N LYS A 490 -15.89 -5.23 -25.47
CA LYS A 490 -16.53 -4.34 -26.47
C LYS A 490 -16.85 -5.07 -27.77
N GLY A 491 -15.89 -5.84 -28.30
CA GLY A 491 -16.12 -6.62 -29.53
C GLY A 491 -17.25 -7.65 -29.38
N ILE A 492 -17.39 -8.30 -28.21
CA ILE A 492 -18.50 -9.23 -27.96
C ILE A 492 -19.84 -8.46 -27.85
N MET A 493 -19.86 -7.35 -27.09
CA MET A 493 -21.11 -6.61 -26.84
C MET A 493 -21.63 -5.90 -28.12
N GLU A 494 -20.74 -5.42 -28.95
CA GLU A 494 -21.08 -4.77 -30.25
C GLU A 494 -21.41 -5.78 -31.36
N SER A 495 -21.15 -7.06 -31.14
CA SER A 495 -21.48 -8.11 -32.11
C SER A 495 -22.99 -8.33 -32.26
N ASN A 496 -23.43 -8.78 -33.44
CA ASN A 496 -24.84 -9.13 -33.72
C ASN A 496 -25.23 -10.53 -33.19
N LEU A 497 -24.51 -11.09 -32.23
CA LEU A 497 -24.75 -12.40 -31.62
C LEU A 497 -25.98 -12.35 -30.69
N GLU A 498 -26.62 -13.50 -30.50
CA GLU A 498 -27.69 -13.63 -29.52
C GLU A 498 -27.12 -13.52 -28.08
N GLU A 499 -27.97 -13.11 -27.14
CA GLU A 499 -27.58 -12.86 -25.76
C GLU A 499 -26.91 -14.08 -25.06
N ASN A 500 -27.41 -15.30 -25.39
CA ASN A 500 -26.83 -16.53 -24.88
C ASN A 500 -25.43 -16.83 -25.46
N GLU A 501 -25.21 -16.49 -26.73
CA GLU A 501 -23.90 -16.63 -27.36
C GLU A 501 -22.92 -15.60 -26.81
N LYS A 502 -23.34 -14.33 -26.58
CA LYS A 502 -22.54 -13.31 -25.91
C LYS A 502 -22.11 -13.79 -24.52
N LYS A 503 -23.04 -14.30 -23.71
CA LYS A 503 -22.73 -14.86 -22.37
C LYS A 503 -21.73 -16.01 -22.43
N ALA A 504 -21.87 -16.92 -23.39
CA ALA A 504 -20.93 -18.02 -23.57
C ALA A 504 -19.54 -17.54 -23.97
N LEU A 505 -19.45 -16.54 -24.86
CA LEU A 505 -18.19 -15.94 -25.26
C LEU A 505 -17.53 -15.14 -24.13
N LEU A 506 -18.29 -14.39 -23.34
CA LEU A 506 -17.79 -13.71 -22.15
C LEU A 506 -17.17 -14.74 -21.20
N ALA A 507 -17.90 -15.80 -20.86
CA ALA A 507 -17.40 -16.86 -19.97
C ALA A 507 -16.12 -17.54 -20.48
N LYS A 508 -16.00 -17.72 -21.80
CA LYS A 508 -14.83 -18.34 -22.44
C LYS A 508 -13.58 -17.45 -22.42
N ASN A 509 -13.77 -16.14 -22.45
CA ASN A 509 -12.68 -15.17 -22.54
C ASN A 509 -12.35 -14.49 -21.20
N THR A 510 -12.95 -14.94 -20.09
CA THR A 510 -12.59 -14.46 -18.76
C THR A 510 -11.30 -15.10 -18.25
N ILE A 511 -10.56 -14.30 -17.49
CA ILE A 511 -9.35 -14.74 -16.77
C ILE A 511 -9.50 -14.40 -15.29
N THR A 512 -8.79 -15.13 -14.45
CA THR A 512 -8.71 -14.86 -13.00
C THR A 512 -7.48 -13.99 -12.67
N LEU A 513 -7.43 -13.46 -11.45
CA LEU A 513 -6.25 -12.70 -10.98
C LEU A 513 -4.96 -13.51 -11.04
N SER A 514 -5.02 -14.83 -10.93
CA SER A 514 -3.85 -15.70 -11.01
C SER A 514 -3.27 -15.83 -12.43
N GLU A 515 -4.05 -15.50 -13.46
CA GLU A 515 -3.64 -15.56 -14.86
C GLU A 515 -3.07 -14.22 -15.37
N LEU A 516 -3.17 -13.18 -14.57
CA LEU A 516 -2.54 -11.89 -14.86
C LEU A 516 -1.01 -12.01 -14.80
N SER A 517 -0.32 -11.16 -15.56
CA SER A 517 1.14 -11.06 -15.55
C SER A 517 1.67 -10.62 -14.17
N SER A 518 2.95 -10.85 -13.91
CA SER A 518 3.58 -10.44 -12.66
C SER A 518 3.47 -8.92 -12.42
N GLY A 519 3.63 -8.11 -13.47
CA GLY A 519 3.50 -6.64 -13.36
C GLY A 519 2.08 -6.20 -13.03
N GLU A 520 1.07 -6.76 -13.71
CA GLU A 520 -0.34 -6.48 -13.43
C GLU A 520 -0.70 -6.86 -11.98
N ARG A 521 -0.26 -8.04 -11.53
CA ARG A 521 -0.48 -8.46 -10.14
C ARG A 521 0.23 -7.55 -9.15
N GLN A 522 1.46 -7.13 -9.43
CA GLN A 522 2.22 -6.22 -8.58
C GLN A 522 1.51 -4.87 -8.43
N PHE A 523 1.01 -4.31 -9.53
CA PHE A 523 0.22 -3.08 -9.50
C PHE A 523 -1.03 -3.23 -8.62
N ILE A 524 -1.77 -4.34 -8.79
CA ILE A 524 -2.97 -4.64 -8.00
C ILE A 524 -2.62 -4.79 -6.51
N TYR A 525 -1.58 -5.55 -6.16
CA TYR A 525 -1.18 -5.74 -4.77
C TYR A 525 -0.82 -4.40 -4.11
N THR A 526 -0.03 -3.59 -4.78
CA THR A 526 0.37 -2.27 -4.28
C THR A 526 -0.83 -1.37 -4.06
N THR A 527 -1.65 -1.17 -5.09
CA THR A 527 -2.77 -0.23 -5.04
C THR A 527 -3.88 -0.67 -4.10
N SER A 528 -4.25 -1.96 -4.10
CA SER A 528 -5.28 -2.49 -3.19
C SER A 528 -4.85 -2.39 -1.73
N THR A 529 -3.57 -2.59 -1.43
CA THR A 529 -3.03 -2.47 -0.07
C THR A 529 -3.06 -1.03 0.41
N LEU A 530 -2.61 -0.09 -0.41
CA LEU A 530 -2.67 1.35 -0.10
C LEU A 530 -4.10 1.80 0.20
N LEU A 531 -5.03 1.47 -0.68
CA LEU A 531 -6.43 1.84 -0.52
C LEU A 531 -7.05 1.20 0.73
N TYR A 532 -6.79 -0.08 0.97
CA TYR A 532 -7.31 -0.80 2.14
C TYR A 532 -6.89 -0.13 3.46
N HIS A 533 -5.59 0.16 3.63
CA HIS A 533 -5.11 0.83 4.84
C HIS A 533 -5.68 2.24 4.96
N SER A 534 -5.72 2.99 3.86
CA SER A 534 -6.27 4.34 3.85
C SER A 534 -7.74 4.38 4.27
N PHE A 535 -8.59 3.50 3.71
CA PHE A 535 -10.00 3.44 4.10
C PHE A 535 -10.21 2.98 5.54
N ASN A 536 -9.38 2.06 6.04
CA ASN A 536 -9.43 1.66 7.43
C ASN A 536 -9.10 2.85 8.36
N ILE A 537 -8.08 3.66 8.02
CA ILE A 537 -7.73 4.87 8.78
C ILE A 537 -8.86 5.90 8.69
N LEU A 538 -9.45 6.09 7.51
CA LEU A 538 -10.56 7.02 7.32
C LEU A 538 -11.81 6.65 8.13
N SER A 539 -12.05 5.35 8.35
CA SER A 539 -13.17 4.86 9.14
C SER A 539 -13.10 5.19 10.64
N ILE A 540 -11.93 5.67 11.12
CA ILE A 540 -11.72 5.95 12.54
C ILE A 540 -12.31 7.33 12.89
N PRO A 541 -13.25 7.41 13.88
CA PRO A 541 -13.83 8.69 14.32
C PRO A 541 -12.79 9.55 15.04
N GLN A 542 -12.54 10.76 14.54
CA GLN A 542 -11.56 11.69 15.14
C GLN A 542 -11.95 12.15 16.56
N ALA A 543 -13.24 12.31 16.82
CA ALA A 543 -13.71 12.76 18.12
C ALA A 543 -13.41 11.78 19.26
N GLU A 544 -13.41 10.47 18.95
CA GLU A 544 -13.35 9.42 19.96
C GLU A 544 -12.00 8.70 20.02
N ARG A 545 -11.19 8.77 18.96
CA ARG A 545 -10.01 7.92 18.80
C ARG A 545 -8.82 8.65 18.19
N VAL A 546 -7.62 8.05 18.29
CA VAL A 546 -6.43 8.48 17.57
C VAL A 546 -6.67 8.25 16.08
N ALA A 547 -6.82 9.32 15.31
CA ALA A 547 -7.20 9.26 13.89
C ALA A 547 -6.46 10.30 13.06
N TYR A 548 -5.76 9.83 12.05
CA TYR A 548 -4.96 10.66 11.13
C TYR A 548 -5.79 11.07 9.92
N ARG A 549 -5.51 12.27 9.37
CA ARG A 549 -6.13 12.79 8.12
C ARG A 549 -5.09 13.25 7.10
N ASN A 550 -3.81 13.10 7.40
CA ASN A 550 -2.72 13.32 6.48
C ASN A 550 -2.03 11.97 6.26
N LEU A 551 -1.76 11.59 5.01
CA LEU A 551 -1.14 10.33 4.65
C LEU A 551 0.18 10.57 3.92
N CYS A 552 1.23 9.90 4.36
CA CYS A 552 2.45 9.72 3.59
C CYS A 552 2.46 8.30 3.02
N MET A 553 2.47 8.17 1.70
CA MET A 553 2.56 6.89 1.01
C MET A 553 3.96 6.74 0.41
N VAL A 554 4.70 5.73 0.83
CA VAL A 554 6.03 5.42 0.30
C VAL A 554 5.95 4.19 -0.59
N LEU A 555 6.31 4.37 -1.85
CA LEU A 555 6.33 3.34 -2.88
C LEU A 555 7.79 3.06 -3.25
N GLU A 556 8.35 1.97 -2.69
CA GLU A 556 9.74 1.61 -2.95
C GLU A 556 9.82 0.55 -4.04
N GLU A 557 10.40 0.93 -5.18
CA GLU A 557 10.72 0.04 -6.29
C GLU A 557 9.52 -0.84 -6.72
N VAL A 558 8.30 -0.33 -6.60
CA VAL A 558 7.07 -1.07 -6.91
C VAL A 558 6.98 -1.45 -8.38
N GLU A 559 7.72 -0.75 -9.24
CA GLU A 559 7.78 -0.95 -10.68
C GLU A 559 8.72 -2.06 -11.14
N ILE A 560 9.39 -2.81 -10.25
CA ILE A 560 10.38 -3.85 -10.61
C ILE A 560 9.85 -4.86 -11.64
N CYS A 561 8.58 -5.27 -11.47
CA CYS A 561 7.94 -6.21 -12.39
C CYS A 561 7.18 -5.54 -13.54
N PHE A 562 7.18 -4.21 -13.63
CA PHE A 562 6.37 -3.51 -14.62
C PHE A 562 7.03 -3.53 -16.00
N HIS A 563 6.23 -3.87 -17.02
CA HIS A 563 6.59 -3.59 -18.39
C HIS A 563 6.76 -2.07 -18.58
N PRO A 564 7.65 -1.56 -19.47
CA PRO A 564 7.83 -0.13 -19.70
C PRO A 564 6.53 0.65 -19.90
N GLU A 565 5.53 0.08 -20.55
CA GLU A 565 4.22 0.71 -20.72
C GLU A 565 3.48 0.91 -19.39
N TYR A 566 3.54 -0.05 -18.46
CA TYR A 566 3.00 0.11 -17.12
C TYR A 566 3.77 1.14 -16.30
N GLN A 567 5.09 1.24 -16.47
CA GLN A 567 5.89 2.29 -15.83
C GLN A 567 5.48 3.67 -16.32
N ARG A 568 5.22 3.81 -17.64
CA ARG A 568 4.78 5.05 -18.29
C ARG A 568 3.42 5.53 -17.80
N THR A 569 2.49 4.63 -17.51
CA THR A 569 1.13 4.96 -17.09
C THR A 569 0.97 5.00 -15.57
N PHE A 570 1.97 4.60 -14.80
CA PHE A 570 1.88 4.32 -13.37
C PHE A 570 1.35 5.50 -12.54
N ILE A 571 1.96 6.68 -12.66
CA ILE A 571 1.57 7.86 -11.87
C ILE A 571 0.14 8.29 -12.23
N ASN A 572 -0.17 8.36 -13.52
CA ASN A 572 -1.51 8.72 -13.98
C ASN A 572 -2.58 7.73 -13.48
N SER A 573 -2.29 6.43 -13.54
CA SER A 573 -3.20 5.37 -13.07
C SER A 573 -3.42 5.43 -11.55
N LEU A 574 -2.36 5.73 -10.78
CA LEU A 574 -2.45 5.91 -9.32
C LEU A 574 -3.30 7.15 -8.97
N LEU A 575 -3.08 8.27 -9.62
CA LEU A 575 -3.86 9.50 -9.39
C LEU A 575 -5.33 9.32 -9.76
N LYS A 576 -5.63 8.73 -10.92
CA LYS A 576 -7.00 8.39 -11.33
C LYS A 576 -7.69 7.47 -10.33
N LEU A 577 -6.97 6.50 -9.77
CA LEU A 577 -7.51 5.58 -8.76
C LEU A 577 -7.85 6.33 -7.46
N MET A 578 -6.99 7.25 -7.00
CA MET A 578 -7.26 8.09 -5.82
C MET A 578 -8.47 9.01 -6.03
N GLU A 579 -8.60 9.60 -7.21
CA GLU A 579 -9.73 10.45 -7.58
C GLU A 579 -11.04 9.67 -7.61
N ARG A 580 -11.09 8.55 -8.34
CA ARG A 580 -12.27 7.67 -8.46
C ARG A 580 -12.75 7.14 -7.11
N THR A 581 -11.82 6.79 -6.22
CA THR A 581 -12.14 6.33 -4.88
C THR A 581 -12.44 7.47 -3.91
N LYS A 582 -12.37 8.72 -4.36
CA LYS A 582 -12.51 9.93 -3.54
C LYS A 582 -11.55 9.97 -2.34
N LEU A 583 -10.43 9.23 -2.42
CA LEU A 583 -9.46 9.17 -1.33
C LEU A 583 -8.85 10.55 -1.04
N ASN A 584 -8.59 11.32 -2.07
CA ASN A 584 -8.10 12.69 -2.01
C ASN A 584 -9.08 13.69 -1.39
N LYS A 585 -10.35 13.33 -1.23
CA LYS A 585 -11.34 14.14 -0.50
C LYS A 585 -11.34 13.83 1.01
N GLY A 586 -10.96 12.61 1.39
CA GLY A 586 -10.88 12.18 2.79
C GLY A 586 -9.53 12.49 3.46
N PHE A 587 -8.47 12.65 2.67
CA PHE A 587 -7.11 12.85 3.14
C PHE A 587 -6.38 13.93 2.37
N ARG A 588 -5.34 14.50 3.01
CA ARG A 588 -4.21 15.17 2.35
C ARG A 588 -3.12 14.11 2.18
N ILE A 589 -2.64 13.92 0.94
CA ILE A 589 -1.78 12.78 0.60
C ILE A 589 -0.45 13.27 0.04
N PHE A 590 0.64 12.77 0.59
CA PHE A 590 1.98 12.91 0.07
C PHE A 590 2.52 11.56 -0.37
N VAL A 591 2.93 11.44 -1.64
CA VAL A 591 3.45 10.20 -2.20
C VAL A 591 4.93 10.34 -2.48
N ILE A 592 5.74 9.45 -1.92
CA ILE A 592 7.17 9.32 -2.22
C ILE A 592 7.35 8.08 -3.10
N VAL A 593 7.85 8.27 -4.32
CA VAL A 593 8.17 7.16 -5.23
C VAL A 593 9.69 7.01 -5.30
N VAL A 594 10.20 5.94 -4.71
CA VAL A 594 11.62 5.55 -4.82
C VAL A 594 11.77 4.67 -6.05
N THR A 595 12.45 5.16 -7.08
CA THR A 595 12.37 4.54 -8.41
C THR A 595 13.68 4.56 -9.18
N HIS A 596 13.82 3.60 -10.10
CA HIS A 596 14.80 3.56 -11.16
C HIS A 596 14.19 3.79 -12.56
N SER A 597 12.88 4.12 -12.63
CA SER A 597 12.18 4.29 -13.90
C SER A 597 12.31 5.71 -14.45
N PRO A 598 12.86 5.90 -15.64
CA PRO A 598 12.87 7.19 -16.31
C PRO A 598 11.47 7.65 -16.74
N PHE A 599 10.52 6.73 -16.92
CA PHE A 599 9.13 7.03 -17.23
C PHE A 599 8.44 7.74 -16.06
N VAL A 600 8.64 7.22 -14.83
CA VAL A 600 8.14 7.87 -13.61
C VAL A 600 8.73 9.27 -13.46
N LEU A 601 10.01 9.44 -13.79
CA LEU A 601 10.68 10.75 -13.72
C LEU A 601 10.10 11.75 -14.73
N SER A 602 9.69 11.26 -15.91
CA SER A 602 9.07 12.11 -16.93
C SER A 602 7.73 12.71 -16.49
N ASP A 603 7.07 12.14 -15.49
CA ASP A 603 5.83 12.66 -14.90
C ASP A 603 6.09 13.63 -13.74
N MET A 604 7.36 13.84 -13.33
CA MET A 604 7.73 14.64 -12.15
C MET A 604 8.26 16.03 -12.53
N PRO A 605 7.76 17.10 -11.91
CA PRO A 605 8.41 18.40 -12.01
C PRO A 605 9.77 18.38 -11.29
N LYS A 606 10.74 19.11 -11.83
CA LYS A 606 12.12 19.15 -11.30
C LYS A 606 12.21 19.41 -9.79
N GLY A 607 11.33 20.24 -9.25
CA GLY A 607 11.33 20.59 -7.82
C GLY A 607 10.84 19.49 -6.89
N ASN A 608 10.26 18.40 -7.43
CA ASN A 608 9.74 17.27 -6.68
C ASN A 608 10.60 16.01 -6.87
N ILE A 609 11.89 16.18 -7.16
CA ILE A 609 12.83 15.08 -7.33
C ILE A 609 14.04 15.30 -6.43
N LEU A 610 14.29 14.31 -5.57
CA LEU A 610 15.50 14.23 -4.77
C LEU A 610 16.50 13.27 -5.44
N TYR A 611 17.65 13.81 -5.85
CA TYR A 611 18.73 13.03 -6.43
C TYR A 611 19.78 12.67 -5.38
N LEU A 612 20.08 11.37 -5.28
CA LEU A 612 21.11 10.85 -4.37
C LEU A 612 22.29 10.26 -5.14
N ASP A 613 23.50 10.61 -4.71
CA ASP A 613 24.73 9.96 -5.14
C ASP A 613 25.69 9.78 -3.95
N ASN A 614 26.19 8.55 -3.76
CA ASN A 614 27.11 8.19 -2.66
C ASN A 614 26.65 8.71 -1.27
N GLY A 615 25.34 8.60 -1.00
CA GLY A 615 24.74 9.03 0.27
C GLY A 615 24.55 10.53 0.45
N LYS A 616 24.76 11.33 -0.58
CA LYS A 616 24.59 12.80 -0.56
C LYS A 616 23.44 13.25 -1.44
N ASN A 617 22.80 14.33 -1.06
CA ASN A 617 21.87 15.06 -1.90
C ASN A 617 22.63 15.83 -2.98
N VAL A 618 22.43 15.48 -4.25
CA VAL A 618 23.04 16.13 -5.43
C VAL A 618 22.02 16.84 -6.32
N THR A 619 20.83 17.14 -5.79
CA THR A 619 19.73 17.75 -6.54
C THR A 619 20.10 19.09 -7.15
N SER A 620 20.88 19.92 -6.46
CA SER A 620 21.34 21.22 -6.95
C SER A 620 22.28 21.13 -8.18
N GLU A 621 22.92 19.99 -8.38
CA GLU A 621 23.81 19.73 -9.52
C GLU A 621 23.04 19.34 -10.80
N LYS A 622 21.75 19.04 -10.67
CA LYS A 622 20.90 18.61 -11.79
C LYS A 622 20.12 19.77 -12.38
N HIS A 623 20.35 20.02 -13.67
CA HIS A 623 19.78 21.18 -14.37
C HIS A 623 18.64 20.83 -15.34
N LEU A 624 18.43 19.55 -15.64
CA LEU A 624 17.41 19.09 -16.59
C LEU A 624 16.00 19.35 -16.06
N ASN A 625 15.13 19.87 -16.93
CA ASN A 625 13.69 19.85 -16.70
C ASN A 625 13.18 18.46 -17.03
N THR A 626 12.60 17.78 -16.04
CA THR A 626 12.23 16.35 -16.13
C THR A 626 10.84 16.13 -16.67
N PHE A 627 9.90 17.04 -16.37
CA PHE A 627 8.51 16.90 -16.78
C PHE A 627 8.37 16.93 -18.32
N GLY A 628 7.84 15.82 -18.88
CA GLY A 628 7.72 15.62 -20.32
C GLY A 628 9.03 15.39 -21.07
N ALA A 629 10.15 15.21 -20.36
CA ALA A 629 11.45 15.00 -21.00
C ALA A 629 11.55 13.60 -21.63
N ASN A 630 12.39 13.49 -22.67
CA ASN A 630 12.67 12.23 -23.35
C ASN A 630 13.36 11.23 -22.43
N VAL A 631 12.89 9.99 -22.44
CA VAL A 631 13.40 8.90 -21.58
C VAL A 631 14.90 8.65 -21.76
N ASN A 632 15.46 8.74 -22.97
CA ASN A 632 16.88 8.57 -23.22
C ASN A 632 17.70 9.70 -22.57
N GLU A 633 17.19 10.92 -22.59
CA GLU A 633 17.83 12.09 -21.96
C GLU A 633 17.82 11.96 -20.44
N LEU A 634 16.69 11.50 -19.88
CA LEU A 634 16.55 11.20 -18.44
C LEU A 634 17.51 10.08 -18.00
N LEU A 635 17.67 9.03 -18.79
CA LEU A 635 18.63 7.97 -18.51
C LEU A 635 20.07 8.48 -18.46
N CYS A 636 20.46 9.33 -19.41
CA CYS A 636 21.79 9.92 -19.43
C CYS A 636 22.09 10.81 -18.24
N GLN A 637 21.19 11.73 -17.93
CA GLN A 637 21.45 12.82 -17.00
C GLN A 637 20.99 12.53 -15.58
N SER A 638 19.85 11.85 -15.42
CA SER A 638 19.21 11.62 -14.12
C SER A 638 19.64 10.32 -13.46
N PHE A 639 19.89 9.28 -14.25
CA PHE A 639 20.27 7.95 -13.72
C PHE A 639 21.77 7.68 -13.74
N PHE A 640 22.60 8.70 -14.05
CA PHE A 640 24.07 8.62 -13.96
C PHE A 640 24.69 7.50 -14.83
N LEU A 641 24.11 7.22 -16.01
CA LEU A 641 24.65 6.24 -16.94
C LEU A 641 25.94 6.81 -17.56
N SER A 642 27.10 6.43 -16.99
CA SER A 642 28.42 6.84 -17.48
C SER A 642 28.91 6.00 -18.66
N GLY A 643 28.33 4.80 -18.86
CA GLY A 643 28.77 3.83 -19.86
C GLY A 643 28.08 3.94 -21.23
N GLY A 644 27.09 4.87 -21.40
CA GLY A 644 26.25 4.95 -22.59
C GLY A 644 25.08 3.95 -22.56
N PHE A 645 24.38 3.79 -23.72
CA PHE A 645 23.17 2.98 -23.85
C PHE A 645 23.41 1.58 -24.44
N MET A 646 24.65 1.27 -24.76
CA MET A 646 25.01 -0.04 -25.30
C MET A 646 25.34 -1.02 -24.16
N GLY A 647 24.93 -2.26 -24.29
CA GLY A 647 25.31 -3.32 -23.38
C GLY A 647 26.83 -3.48 -23.32
N GLU A 648 27.39 -3.63 -22.12
CA GLU A 648 28.84 -3.66 -21.92
C GLU A 648 29.57 -4.74 -22.74
N PHE A 649 28.96 -5.92 -22.88
CA PHE A 649 29.53 -7.01 -23.73
C PHE A 649 29.62 -6.59 -25.20
N ALA A 650 28.55 -6.00 -25.75
CA ALA A 650 28.54 -5.51 -27.13
C ALA A 650 29.58 -4.40 -27.34
N LYS A 651 29.66 -3.46 -26.37
CA LYS A 651 30.61 -2.36 -26.37
C LYS A 651 32.06 -2.90 -26.40
N GLN A 652 32.43 -3.81 -25.51
CA GLN A 652 33.77 -4.40 -25.45
C GLN A 652 34.10 -5.16 -26.73
N ARG A 653 33.15 -5.92 -27.31
CA ARG A 653 33.35 -6.61 -28.58
C ARG A 653 33.58 -5.64 -29.74
N ILE A 654 32.80 -4.56 -29.79
CA ILE A 654 32.96 -3.51 -30.81
C ILE A 654 34.30 -2.77 -30.64
N GLU A 655 34.68 -2.41 -29.41
CA GLU A 655 35.97 -1.79 -29.13
C GLU A 655 37.15 -2.68 -29.48
N SER A 656 37.08 -3.97 -29.15
CA SER A 656 38.08 -4.97 -29.56
C SER A 656 38.19 -5.05 -31.08
N LEU A 657 37.06 -5.08 -31.80
CA LEU A 657 37.03 -5.06 -33.24
C LEU A 657 37.64 -3.78 -33.85
N VAL A 658 37.26 -2.58 -33.29
CA VAL A 658 37.83 -1.29 -33.73
C VAL A 658 39.36 -1.27 -33.57
N ASN A 659 39.86 -1.74 -32.43
CA ASN A 659 41.29 -1.83 -32.17
C ASN A 659 41.99 -2.76 -33.18
N TYR A 660 41.39 -3.90 -33.48
CA TYR A 660 41.91 -4.80 -34.51
C TYR A 660 41.89 -4.19 -35.90
N LEU A 661 40.81 -3.54 -36.31
CA LEU A 661 40.68 -2.92 -37.61
C LEU A 661 41.65 -1.76 -37.81
N LYS A 662 42.01 -1.04 -36.75
CA LYS A 662 43.00 0.05 -36.77
C LYS A 662 44.45 -0.38 -36.62
N SER A 663 44.72 -1.66 -36.24
CA SER A 663 46.05 -2.16 -35.98
C SER A 663 46.52 -3.06 -37.13
N ASP A 664 47.79 -2.97 -37.48
CA ASP A 664 48.42 -3.91 -38.45
C ASP A 664 48.96 -5.16 -37.78
N LYS A 665 48.80 -5.33 -36.46
CA LYS A 665 49.27 -6.48 -35.73
C LYS A 665 48.31 -7.66 -35.88
N PRO A 666 48.83 -8.91 -36.05
CA PRO A 666 47.98 -10.08 -36.02
C PRO A 666 47.26 -10.21 -34.66
N ASN A 667 46.04 -10.68 -34.67
CA ASN A 667 45.20 -10.88 -33.46
C ASN A 667 44.69 -12.31 -33.53
N GLU A 668 44.75 -13.04 -32.43
CA GLU A 668 44.25 -14.43 -32.35
C GLU A 668 42.70 -14.50 -32.35
N GLU A 669 42.07 -13.43 -31.91
CA GLU A 669 40.58 -13.38 -31.79
C GLU A 669 39.92 -12.98 -33.11
N TRP A 670 40.54 -12.08 -33.89
CA TRP A 670 39.94 -11.47 -35.07
C TRP A 670 40.62 -11.88 -36.39
N ASN A 671 39.80 -12.17 -37.39
CA ASN A 671 40.17 -12.32 -38.77
C ASN A 671 39.16 -11.58 -39.69
N ALA A 672 39.34 -11.61 -41.01
CA ALA A 672 38.44 -10.91 -41.93
C ALA A 672 37.02 -11.44 -41.90
N GLU A 673 36.82 -12.74 -41.66
CA GLU A 673 35.50 -13.37 -41.69
C GLU A 673 34.69 -13.07 -40.42
N ASN A 674 35.22 -13.33 -39.22
CA ASN A 674 34.51 -13.05 -37.97
C ASN A 674 34.36 -11.55 -37.68
N ALA A 675 35.27 -10.72 -38.17
CA ALA A 675 35.13 -9.27 -38.14
C ALA A 675 33.91 -8.79 -38.96
N LYS A 676 33.75 -9.35 -40.16
CA LYS A 676 32.60 -9.07 -41.02
C LYS A 676 31.28 -9.52 -40.35
N GLU A 677 31.25 -10.75 -39.81
CA GLU A 677 30.08 -11.28 -39.11
C GLU A 677 29.64 -10.36 -37.97
N LEU A 678 30.58 -9.87 -37.12
CA LEU A 678 30.24 -8.96 -36.06
C LEU A 678 29.69 -7.63 -36.61
N ILE A 679 30.28 -7.07 -37.68
CA ILE A 679 29.79 -5.82 -38.29
C ILE A 679 28.33 -5.97 -38.76
N GLU A 680 27.97 -7.12 -39.32
CA GLU A 680 26.60 -7.40 -39.77
C GLU A 680 25.61 -7.55 -38.62
N LEU A 681 26.10 -7.97 -37.42
CA LEU A 681 25.26 -8.08 -36.19
C LEU A 681 25.02 -6.76 -35.48
N VAL A 682 25.81 -5.70 -35.73
CA VAL A 682 25.65 -4.41 -35.06
C VAL A 682 24.36 -3.76 -35.49
N GLY A 683 23.47 -3.52 -34.53
CA GLY A 683 22.13 -2.91 -34.77
C GLY A 683 22.13 -1.39 -34.90
N ASP A 684 23.19 -0.68 -34.46
CA ASP A 684 23.30 0.77 -34.60
C ASP A 684 23.91 1.09 -35.98
N GLU A 685 23.10 1.76 -36.82
CA GLU A 685 23.47 2.03 -38.22
C GLU A 685 24.71 2.92 -38.35
N VAL A 686 24.89 3.88 -37.43
CA VAL A 686 26.05 4.80 -37.47
C VAL A 686 27.33 4.06 -37.09
N ILE A 687 27.29 3.26 -36.04
CA ILE A 687 28.42 2.41 -35.61
C ILE A 687 28.73 1.37 -36.70
N GLN A 688 27.71 0.71 -37.22
CA GLN A 688 27.88 -0.28 -38.30
C GLN A 688 28.54 0.36 -39.54
N TYR A 689 28.09 1.55 -39.94
CA TYR A 689 28.68 2.30 -41.03
C TYR A 689 30.15 2.62 -40.78
N GLN A 690 30.53 3.11 -39.60
CA GLN A 690 31.91 3.43 -39.23
C GLN A 690 32.78 2.16 -39.23
N LEU A 691 32.27 1.04 -38.72
CA LEU A 691 32.98 -0.23 -38.75
C LEU A 691 33.21 -0.74 -40.17
N ARG A 692 32.22 -0.57 -41.07
CA ARG A 692 32.36 -0.91 -42.49
C ARG A 692 33.44 -0.06 -43.15
N GLN A 693 33.55 1.22 -42.81
CA GLN A 693 34.63 2.09 -43.31
C GLN A 693 36.02 1.60 -42.83
N LEU A 694 36.15 1.25 -41.56
CA LEU A 694 37.41 0.71 -41.02
C LEU A 694 37.75 -0.64 -41.63
N TYR A 695 36.77 -1.51 -41.84
CA TYR A 695 36.94 -2.80 -42.50
C TYR A 695 37.37 -2.62 -43.95
N ALA A 696 36.75 -1.71 -44.69
CA ALA A 696 37.13 -1.35 -46.05
C ALA A 696 38.56 -0.82 -46.13
N ALA A 697 38.97 0.02 -45.18
CA ALA A 697 40.33 0.55 -45.10
C ALA A 697 41.37 -0.59 -44.92
N LYS A 698 41.06 -1.59 -44.07
CA LYS A 698 41.96 -2.70 -43.78
C LYS A 698 41.94 -3.78 -44.89
N PHE A 699 40.79 -4.11 -45.41
CA PHE A 699 40.60 -5.29 -46.27
C PHE A 699 40.13 -4.95 -47.71
N GLY A 700 39.97 -3.67 -48.08
CA GLY A 700 39.36 -3.22 -49.33
C GLY A 700 40.00 -3.77 -50.63
N GLY A 701 41.26 -4.20 -50.58
CA GLY A 701 41.96 -4.87 -51.68
C GLY A 701 41.77 -6.39 -51.74
N SER A 702 41.14 -7.02 -50.72
CA SER A 702 41.00 -8.47 -50.59
C SER A 702 39.82 -9.01 -51.42
N GLU A 703 39.94 -10.25 -51.84
CA GLU A 703 38.86 -10.98 -52.53
C GLU A 703 37.63 -11.15 -51.65
N SER A 704 37.82 -11.35 -50.35
CA SER A 704 36.76 -11.44 -49.33
C SER A 704 35.92 -10.14 -49.26
N TYR A 705 36.54 -8.97 -49.33
CA TYR A 705 35.85 -7.70 -49.36
C TYR A 705 35.02 -7.49 -50.63
N ARG A 706 35.59 -7.82 -51.80
CA ARG A 706 34.87 -7.73 -53.07
C ARG A 706 33.63 -8.62 -53.10
N ASN A 707 33.77 -9.85 -52.62
CA ASN A 707 32.64 -10.80 -52.52
C ASN A 707 31.56 -10.30 -51.54
N TRP A 708 31.96 -9.65 -50.43
CA TRP A 708 31.01 -9.04 -49.49
C TRP A 708 30.22 -7.90 -50.14
N ILE A 709 30.88 -6.95 -50.76
CA ILE A 709 30.21 -5.84 -51.47
C ILE A 709 29.30 -6.37 -52.58
N ALA A 710 29.72 -7.37 -53.34
CA ALA A 710 28.85 -8.00 -54.35
C ALA A 710 27.62 -8.68 -53.75
N SER A 711 27.75 -9.30 -52.57
CA SER A 711 26.62 -9.92 -51.86
C SER A 711 25.61 -8.86 -51.34
N GLU A 712 26.11 -7.76 -50.80
CA GLU A 712 25.28 -6.65 -50.30
C GLU A 712 24.59 -5.91 -51.46
N ALA A 713 25.27 -5.67 -52.58
CA ALA A 713 24.66 -5.05 -53.75
C ALA A 713 23.49 -5.91 -54.31
N ARG A 714 23.66 -7.27 -54.32
CA ARG A 714 22.56 -8.17 -54.70
C ARG A 714 21.40 -8.11 -53.72
N ARG A 715 21.68 -8.04 -52.39
CA ARG A 715 20.66 -7.94 -51.34
C ARG A 715 19.83 -6.66 -51.48
N LEU A 716 20.46 -5.58 -51.90
CA LEU A 716 19.81 -4.27 -52.14
C LEU A 716 19.20 -4.13 -53.56
N GLY A 717 19.23 -5.19 -54.39
CA GLY A 717 18.65 -5.16 -55.75
C GLY A 717 19.49 -4.34 -56.73
N MET A 718 20.72 -4.00 -56.38
CA MET A 718 21.65 -3.32 -57.27
C MET A 718 22.35 -4.32 -58.16
N GLY A 719 22.22 -4.16 -59.47
CA GLY A 719 22.93 -5.00 -60.46
C GLY A 719 24.46 -4.78 -60.33
N VAL A 720 25.21 -5.86 -60.03
CA VAL A 720 26.70 -5.89 -60.00
C VAL A 720 27.16 -6.59 -61.25
#